data_ece844fd5ca76b4691fbc810f5b0c082
#
_entry.id   ece844fd5ca76b4691fbc810f5b0c082
#
_cell.length_a   1.000
_cell.length_b   1.000
_cell.length_c   1.000
_cell.angle_alpha   90.00
_cell.angle_beta   90.00
_cell.angle_gamma   90.00
#
_symmetry.space_group_name_H-M   'P 1'
#
loop_
_entity.id
_entity.type
_entity.pdbx_description
1 polymer ?
#
loop_
_entity_poly.entity_id
_entity_poly.type
_entity_poly.pdbx_seq_one_letter_code
_entity_poly.pdbx_strand_id
1 'polypeptide(L)'
;MEPRLSRYIWTHTRKQQLWILLVVALSMVPYFLSFDLPKQIVNGPIQGAGFDGPEATQPFLPISFDLPFFGEVNLFSGFDLGREGMLLALSLVFLLLVIINGLFKFYINTYKGRLGERLLRRIRFELVDRVLRFPPGYLKRVKPAEISTMIKDEVEPMGGFTGDAFVQPALLGGQALTALIFILLQSFWLGIIAASIVAVQAVIIPRMRRRLLVLGRERQLTARELSGRVSEIVDGIGTIRAHDTSNFERADIAARLGRIFKIRYDLYQWKFLVKFLNNFLAQVTPFLFYSIGGYFALQGRLDIGQLVAVIGAYKDLPGPLKELIDWDQARQDVQVKYAQVVEQFSVEPLIDPKVQAISVDPATPLTGALAAVNLSVADDGGSKVVEHVSLQIQPGETVAITGGTSGGGEALAEAFGRLTWPATGRIVIGDADIHDLPESVVGRRISYASSDVFAFQGSLGDNLLYGLKHAPLTEIVYEGDREAHRRWELVEAKLAGNPHYDLNSDWIDYQAAGATGPDDLFAKIRAVLDVVLLSNDVLALAVRSTIDPTEHVAFAGEIVAMRSALRQRLEAEKLSDLVVFFEPGSYNVEATVGENLLFGTVTDSNRWETALENHPFFKTVLKRAGLHETFYEMGLEIAENVVELFRDLPPDHPFFQQLTFMTAEEIPAYEALLQKVRGKPLEEVSEDDAIRIIRLCFGYIEPRHRFGLLTDELMQKIVEARREFSDGLPADLVGIIEHYQPDRYMASATILDNVLFGRIGHKHTDGSERIRAIVRDLFESLGLYNKVLVFGLDFDVGAGGKRLTSGQRQKLNLARALIRVSDFYVFNQPLLALDQRTQDQITRKAFAFLRDGERKPAILWVLANQDLAELFDRVAHFENGRLARDEPVETHARDSDYKELAS
;
A
#
# COMPACT_ATOMS: atom_id res chain seq x y z
N MET A 1 -9.01 19.46 15.78
CA MET A 1 -10.23 18.82 15.22
C MET A 1 -11.47 19.20 16.03
N GLU A 2 -12.63 19.31 15.42
CA GLU A 2 -13.89 19.53 16.14
C GLU A 2 -14.23 18.28 16.98
N PRO A 3 -14.59 18.43 18.27
CA PRO A 3 -14.84 17.26 19.13
C PRO A 3 -16.11 16.48 18.77
N ARG A 4 -17.08 17.13 18.10
CA ARG A 4 -18.36 16.51 17.71
C ARG A 4 -18.43 16.30 16.20
N LEU A 5 -18.62 15.07 15.76
CA LEU A 5 -18.70 14.72 14.35
C LEU A 5 -19.82 15.48 13.61
N SER A 6 -21.00 15.62 14.21
CA SER A 6 -22.12 16.35 13.60
C SER A 6 -21.79 17.82 13.32
N ARG A 7 -21.02 18.48 14.21
CA ARG A 7 -20.56 19.84 14.01
C ARG A 7 -19.48 19.91 12.92
N TYR A 8 -18.56 18.94 12.90
CA TYR A 8 -17.56 18.81 11.84
C TYR A 8 -18.22 18.67 10.47
N ILE A 9 -19.21 17.76 10.34
CA ILE A 9 -19.98 17.57 9.10
C ILE A 9 -20.65 18.88 8.68
N TRP A 10 -21.36 19.53 9.60
CA TRP A 10 -22.08 20.76 9.30
C TRP A 10 -21.16 21.89 8.84
N THR A 11 -20.03 22.07 9.50
CA THR A 11 -19.08 23.14 9.16
C THR A 11 -18.54 23.00 7.74
N HIS A 12 -18.26 21.76 7.32
CA HIS A 12 -17.62 21.50 6.02
C HIS A 12 -18.60 21.25 4.86
N THR A 13 -19.87 20.92 5.15
CA THR A 13 -20.83 20.52 4.10
C THR A 13 -22.18 21.28 4.16
N ARG A 14 -22.25 22.41 4.88
CA ARG A 14 -23.51 23.14 5.14
C ARG A 14 -24.35 23.39 3.89
N LYS A 15 -23.75 23.92 2.82
CA LYS A 15 -24.50 24.23 1.57
C LYS A 15 -25.08 22.99 0.92
N GLN A 16 -24.30 21.92 0.88
CA GLN A 16 -24.70 20.63 0.29
C GLN A 16 -25.80 19.94 1.14
N GLN A 17 -25.70 20.04 2.46
CA GLN A 17 -26.72 19.50 3.38
C GLN A 17 -28.05 20.23 3.21
N LEU A 18 -28.04 21.56 3.16
CA LEU A 18 -29.26 22.36 2.95
C LEU A 18 -29.92 22.05 1.61
N TRP A 19 -29.12 21.89 0.54
CA TRP A 19 -29.66 21.51 -0.76
C TRP A 19 -30.37 20.15 -0.73
N ILE A 20 -29.71 19.14 -0.20
CA ILE A 20 -30.29 17.79 -0.20
C ILE A 20 -31.50 17.69 0.74
N LEU A 21 -31.52 18.43 1.87
CA LEU A 21 -32.68 18.52 2.75
C LEU A 21 -33.88 19.15 2.04
N LEU A 22 -33.66 20.15 1.18
CA LEU A 22 -34.71 20.71 0.34
C LEU A 22 -35.28 19.67 -0.62
N VAL A 23 -34.40 18.89 -1.28
CA VAL A 23 -34.82 17.80 -2.19
C VAL A 23 -35.61 16.72 -1.42
N VAL A 24 -35.18 16.38 -0.19
CA VAL A 24 -35.93 15.46 0.68
C VAL A 24 -37.32 16.00 1.00
N ALA A 25 -37.41 17.28 1.36
CA ALA A 25 -38.72 17.89 1.63
C ALA A 25 -39.66 17.87 0.39
N LEU A 26 -39.10 18.17 -0.80
CA LEU A 26 -39.86 18.09 -2.03
C LEU A 26 -40.33 16.66 -2.37
N SER A 27 -39.52 15.64 -2.04
CA SER A 27 -39.88 14.25 -2.29
C SER A 27 -41.05 13.74 -1.43
N MET A 28 -41.39 14.42 -0.31
CA MET A 28 -42.52 14.03 0.52
C MET A 28 -43.85 14.31 -0.14
N VAL A 29 -43.95 15.27 -1.08
CA VAL A 29 -45.18 15.62 -1.77
C VAL A 29 -45.69 14.45 -2.67
N PRO A 30 -44.92 13.95 -3.64
CA PRO A 30 -45.38 12.81 -4.44
C PRO A 30 -45.55 11.53 -3.59
N TYR A 31 -44.78 11.40 -2.49
CA TYR A 31 -44.93 10.30 -1.56
C TYR A 31 -46.29 10.34 -0.84
N PHE A 32 -46.72 11.50 -0.34
CA PHE A 32 -48.06 11.69 0.28
C PHE A 32 -49.20 11.41 -0.71
N LEU A 33 -49.06 11.94 -1.94
CA LEU A 33 -50.08 11.75 -2.97
C LEU A 33 -50.23 10.27 -3.36
N SER A 34 -49.14 9.50 -3.32
CA SER A 34 -49.18 8.07 -3.64
C SER A 34 -50.05 7.24 -2.67
N PHE A 35 -50.29 7.71 -1.43
CA PHE A 35 -51.15 7.03 -0.44
C PHE A 35 -52.64 7.26 -0.70
N ASP A 36 -53.02 8.37 -1.33
CA ASP A 36 -54.43 8.68 -1.56
C ASP A 36 -55.00 7.97 -2.81
N LEU A 37 -54.18 7.67 -3.80
CA LEU A 37 -54.58 7.01 -5.02
C LEU A 37 -55.27 5.64 -4.84
N PRO A 38 -54.78 4.72 -3.98
CA PRO A 38 -55.46 3.45 -3.70
C PRO A 38 -56.89 3.63 -3.18
N LYS A 39 -57.18 4.66 -2.37
CA LYS A 39 -58.51 5.01 -1.91
C LYS A 39 -59.39 5.43 -3.09
N GLN A 40 -58.89 6.32 -3.95
CA GLN A 40 -59.59 6.81 -5.11
C GLN A 40 -59.89 5.68 -6.11
N ILE A 41 -58.96 4.76 -6.32
CA ILE A 41 -59.12 3.58 -7.20
C ILE A 41 -60.16 2.63 -6.64
N VAL A 42 -60.16 2.38 -5.32
CA VAL A 42 -61.12 1.45 -4.70
C VAL A 42 -62.51 2.05 -4.67
N ASN A 43 -62.69 3.28 -4.21
CA ASN A 43 -64.00 3.89 -4.04
C ASN A 43 -64.61 4.26 -5.39
N GLY A 44 -63.91 4.90 -6.31
CA GLY A 44 -64.38 5.32 -7.63
C GLY A 44 -64.62 4.12 -8.55
N PRO A 45 -63.60 3.74 -9.35
CA PRO A 45 -63.80 2.75 -10.40
C PRO A 45 -64.14 1.33 -9.91
N ILE A 46 -63.64 0.87 -8.75
CA ILE A 46 -63.88 -0.51 -8.27
C ILE A 46 -65.26 -0.62 -7.61
N GLN A 47 -65.61 0.25 -6.68
CA GLN A 47 -66.91 0.23 -6.01
C GLN A 47 -68.01 0.93 -6.81
N GLY A 48 -67.62 1.78 -7.78
CA GLY A 48 -68.56 2.49 -8.62
C GLY A 48 -69.17 3.76 -8.01
N ALA A 49 -68.57 4.28 -6.94
CA ALA A 49 -69.05 5.52 -6.32
C ALA A 49 -68.93 6.70 -7.32
N GLY A 50 -70.07 7.34 -7.60
CA GLY A 50 -70.12 8.44 -8.57
C GLY A 50 -70.34 8.01 -10.03
N PHE A 51 -70.48 6.70 -10.31
CA PHE A 51 -70.80 6.14 -11.61
C PHE A 51 -72.20 5.54 -11.57
N ASP A 52 -73.24 6.41 -11.60
CA ASP A 52 -74.68 6.01 -11.44
C ASP A 52 -75.33 5.51 -12.77
N GLY A 53 -74.55 4.77 -13.60
CA GLY A 53 -75.00 4.15 -14.81
C GLY A 53 -73.93 3.71 -15.76
N PRO A 54 -74.16 2.90 -16.77
CA PRO A 54 -73.15 2.35 -17.68
C PRO A 54 -72.41 3.41 -18.54
N GLU A 55 -73.00 4.59 -18.73
CA GLU A 55 -72.39 5.72 -19.49
C GLU A 55 -71.96 6.89 -18.57
N ALA A 56 -72.00 6.73 -17.26
CA ALA A 56 -71.60 7.78 -16.33
C ALA A 56 -70.07 8.08 -16.41
N THR A 57 -69.73 9.35 -16.51
CA THR A 57 -68.39 9.84 -16.58
C THR A 57 -68.01 10.69 -15.32
N GLN A 58 -66.80 10.68 -14.92
CA GLN A 58 -66.25 11.56 -13.87
C GLN A 58 -65.07 12.36 -14.38
N PRO A 59 -64.91 13.61 -13.92
CA PRO A 59 -63.73 14.42 -14.29
C PRO A 59 -62.48 13.86 -13.65
N PHE A 60 -61.47 13.55 -14.47
CA PHE A 60 -60.14 13.15 -14.08
C PHE A 60 -59.21 14.38 -13.98
N LEU A 61 -58.53 14.57 -12.82
CA LEU A 61 -57.65 15.70 -12.51
C LEU A 61 -58.33 17.10 -12.66
N PRO A 62 -59.53 17.37 -12.07
CA PRO A 62 -59.99 18.73 -11.99
C PRO A 62 -59.08 19.57 -11.08
N ILE A 63 -58.65 20.73 -11.58
CA ILE A 63 -57.82 21.67 -10.81
C ILE A 63 -58.68 22.88 -10.44
N SER A 64 -59.24 22.89 -9.23
CA SER A 64 -59.92 24.00 -8.64
C SER A 64 -59.26 24.46 -7.35
N PHE A 65 -59.18 25.75 -7.14
CA PHE A 65 -58.62 26.34 -5.91
C PHE A 65 -59.70 27.19 -5.26
N ASP A 66 -60.02 26.85 -4.03
CA ASP A 66 -60.88 27.68 -3.19
C ASP A 66 -60.03 28.80 -2.52
N LEU A 67 -60.08 29.99 -3.13
CA LEU A 67 -59.33 31.16 -2.59
C LEU A 67 -60.21 31.87 -1.58
N PRO A 68 -59.72 32.06 -0.29
CA PRO A 68 -60.42 32.84 0.69
C PRO A 68 -60.57 34.26 0.14
N PHE A 69 -61.80 34.72 -0.12
CA PHE A 69 -62.29 35.99 -0.73
C PHE A 69 -62.63 35.98 -2.23
N PHE A 70 -62.23 34.98 -3.05
CA PHE A 70 -62.51 34.95 -4.48
C PHE A 70 -63.35 33.77 -4.93
N GLY A 71 -63.73 32.88 -4.01
CA GLY A 71 -64.51 31.68 -4.33
C GLY A 71 -63.72 30.59 -5.08
N GLU A 72 -64.41 29.59 -5.55
CA GLU A 72 -63.83 28.46 -6.27
C GLU A 72 -63.41 28.86 -7.69
N VAL A 73 -62.14 28.91 -7.96
CA VAL A 73 -61.57 29.18 -9.29
C VAL A 73 -61.19 27.86 -9.93
N ASN A 74 -61.97 27.43 -10.93
CA ASN A 74 -61.65 26.27 -11.72
C ASN A 74 -60.65 26.61 -12.82
N LEU A 75 -59.40 26.19 -12.68
CA LEU A 75 -58.34 26.33 -13.68
C LEU A 75 -58.44 25.28 -14.79
N PHE A 76 -58.92 24.09 -14.47
CA PHE A 76 -59.11 23.00 -15.40
C PHE A 76 -60.23 22.10 -14.93
N SER A 77 -61.22 21.83 -15.79
CA SER A 77 -62.42 21.02 -15.49
C SER A 77 -62.13 19.52 -15.45
N GLY A 78 -60.96 19.07 -15.87
CA GLY A 78 -60.64 17.64 -15.98
C GLY A 78 -61.02 17.01 -17.30
N PHE A 79 -60.65 15.76 -17.50
CA PHE A 79 -61.08 14.93 -18.62
C PHE A 79 -62.22 14.02 -18.13
N ASP A 80 -63.38 14.03 -18.78
CA ASP A 80 -64.46 13.15 -18.45
C ASP A 80 -64.18 11.71 -18.90
N LEU A 81 -63.94 10.82 -17.92
CA LEU A 81 -63.58 9.42 -18.15
C LEU A 81 -64.71 8.50 -17.62
N GLY A 82 -65.05 7.47 -18.40
CA GLY A 82 -65.84 6.37 -17.93
C GLY A 82 -65.11 5.51 -16.90
N ARG A 83 -65.83 4.60 -16.27
CA ARG A 83 -65.34 3.78 -15.14
C ARG A 83 -64.01 3.05 -15.41
N GLU A 84 -63.86 2.39 -16.58
CA GLU A 84 -62.66 1.67 -16.98
C GLU A 84 -61.51 2.63 -17.29
N GLY A 85 -61.80 3.72 -18.00
CA GLY A 85 -60.86 4.78 -18.32
C GLY A 85 -60.28 5.44 -17.06
N MET A 86 -61.15 5.70 -16.06
CA MET A 86 -60.74 6.25 -14.75
C MET A 86 -59.82 5.29 -13.99
N LEU A 87 -60.11 3.96 -13.99
CA LEU A 87 -59.25 2.96 -13.38
C LEU A 87 -57.86 2.96 -14.00
N LEU A 88 -57.82 2.98 -15.34
CA LEU A 88 -56.53 2.98 -16.06
C LEU A 88 -55.77 4.29 -15.85
N ALA A 89 -56.43 5.42 -15.88
CA ALA A 89 -55.83 6.74 -15.66
C ALA A 89 -55.25 6.87 -14.24
N LEU A 90 -56.02 6.50 -13.20
CA LEU A 90 -55.53 6.53 -11.82
C LEU A 90 -54.37 5.55 -11.59
N SER A 91 -54.42 4.37 -12.23
CA SER A 91 -53.35 3.38 -12.17
C SER A 91 -52.05 3.89 -12.83
N LEU A 92 -52.16 4.60 -13.97
CA LEU A 92 -51.03 5.25 -14.63
C LEU A 92 -50.44 6.39 -13.79
N VAL A 93 -51.29 7.21 -13.15
CA VAL A 93 -50.80 8.26 -12.24
C VAL A 93 -50.10 7.64 -11.04
N PHE A 94 -50.59 6.54 -10.50
CA PHE A 94 -49.91 5.81 -9.42
C PHE A 94 -48.54 5.32 -9.87
N LEU A 95 -48.45 4.70 -11.04
CA LEU A 95 -47.16 4.27 -11.62
C LEU A 95 -46.20 5.44 -11.82
N LEU A 96 -46.70 6.57 -12.34
CA LEU A 96 -45.89 7.79 -12.51
C LEU A 96 -45.36 8.30 -11.18
N LEU A 97 -46.17 8.36 -10.13
CA LEU A 97 -45.73 8.76 -8.79
C LEU A 97 -44.70 7.80 -8.20
N VAL A 98 -44.83 6.50 -8.43
CA VAL A 98 -43.84 5.49 -8.01
C VAL A 98 -42.52 5.73 -8.73
N ILE A 99 -42.52 6.02 -10.03
CA ILE A 99 -41.33 6.37 -10.80
C ILE A 99 -40.69 7.65 -10.25
N ILE A 100 -41.44 8.71 -10.02
CA ILE A 100 -40.96 9.98 -9.46
C ILE A 100 -40.34 9.76 -8.09
N ASN A 101 -40.97 9.02 -7.19
CA ASN A 101 -40.44 8.67 -5.89
C ASN A 101 -39.15 7.86 -6.01
N GLY A 102 -39.10 6.92 -6.96
CA GLY A 102 -37.89 6.16 -7.28
C GLY A 102 -36.74 7.05 -7.74
N LEU A 103 -36.99 8.01 -8.61
CA LEU A 103 -35.99 8.98 -9.09
C LEU A 103 -35.50 9.91 -7.98
N PHE A 104 -36.39 10.41 -7.11
CA PHE A 104 -35.99 11.16 -5.92
C PHE A 104 -35.08 10.33 -5.01
N LYS A 105 -35.48 9.08 -4.72
CA LYS A 105 -34.68 8.17 -3.87
C LYS A 105 -33.32 7.86 -4.49
N PHE A 106 -33.28 7.64 -5.81
CA PHE A 106 -32.02 7.45 -6.56
C PHE A 106 -31.11 8.67 -6.43
N TYR A 107 -31.62 9.87 -6.71
CA TYR A 107 -30.85 11.11 -6.60
C TYR A 107 -30.34 11.36 -5.18
N ILE A 108 -31.21 11.22 -4.17
CA ILE A 108 -30.85 11.43 -2.76
C ILE A 108 -29.73 10.46 -2.35
N ASN A 109 -29.86 9.17 -2.69
CA ASN A 109 -28.88 8.16 -2.31
C ASN A 109 -27.52 8.38 -3.01
N THR A 110 -27.52 8.73 -4.29
CA THR A 110 -26.30 9.02 -5.04
C THR A 110 -25.60 10.27 -4.50
N TYR A 111 -26.37 11.34 -4.23
CA TYR A 111 -25.82 12.59 -3.73
C TYR A 111 -25.22 12.45 -2.32
N LYS A 112 -25.92 11.76 -1.39
CA LYS A 112 -25.41 11.53 -0.04
C LYS A 112 -24.18 10.64 -0.04
N GLY A 113 -24.11 9.62 -0.94
CA GLY A 113 -22.93 8.78 -1.12
C GLY A 113 -21.70 9.60 -1.53
N ARG A 114 -21.85 10.42 -2.57
CA ARG A 114 -20.77 11.33 -3.02
C ARG A 114 -20.32 12.30 -1.92
N LEU A 115 -21.25 12.81 -1.13
CA LEU A 115 -20.94 13.71 -0.02
C LEU A 115 -20.18 13.00 1.09
N GLY A 116 -20.54 11.75 1.39
CA GLY A 116 -19.87 10.89 2.36
C GLY A 116 -18.43 10.62 1.97
N GLU A 117 -18.20 10.21 0.72
CA GLU A 117 -16.86 9.94 0.20
C GLU A 117 -15.94 11.18 0.20
N ARG A 118 -16.48 12.35 -0.15
CA ARG A 118 -15.71 13.61 -0.06
C ARG A 118 -15.25 13.92 1.34
N LEU A 119 -16.12 13.74 2.34
CA LEU A 119 -15.75 14.03 3.70
C LEU A 119 -14.84 12.97 4.29
N LEU A 120 -14.99 11.71 3.91
CA LEU A 120 -14.06 10.63 4.25
C LEU A 120 -12.66 10.95 3.73
N ARG A 121 -12.56 11.34 2.45
CA ARG A 121 -11.30 11.80 1.85
C ARG A 121 -10.69 12.96 2.62
N ARG A 122 -11.52 13.93 3.06
CA ARG A 122 -11.08 15.06 3.87
C ARG A 122 -10.53 14.63 5.23
N ILE A 123 -11.27 13.80 5.96
CA ILE A 123 -10.87 13.31 7.28
C ILE A 123 -9.54 12.54 7.19
N ARG A 124 -9.43 11.61 6.24
CA ARG A 124 -8.20 10.85 6.04
C ARG A 124 -7.00 11.75 5.76
N PHE A 125 -7.18 12.73 4.88
CA PHE A 125 -6.12 13.69 4.58
C PHE A 125 -5.74 14.51 5.80
N GLU A 126 -6.72 15.06 6.54
CA GLU A 126 -6.46 15.82 7.78
C GLU A 126 -5.71 14.99 8.83
N LEU A 127 -6.00 13.70 8.95
CA LEU A 127 -5.29 12.82 9.87
C LEU A 127 -3.84 12.57 9.42
N VAL A 128 -3.61 12.33 8.13
CA VAL A 128 -2.24 12.18 7.58
C VAL A 128 -1.46 13.48 7.74
N ASP A 129 -2.05 14.64 7.44
CA ASP A 129 -1.45 15.96 7.64
C ASP A 129 -1.04 16.17 9.11
N ARG A 130 -1.87 15.74 10.07
CA ARG A 130 -1.54 15.79 11.49
C ARG A 130 -0.38 14.88 11.87
N VAL A 131 -0.34 13.65 11.30
CA VAL A 131 0.80 12.72 11.52
C VAL A 131 2.11 13.36 11.07
N LEU A 132 2.11 14.04 9.92
CA LEU A 132 3.29 14.76 9.42
C LEU A 132 3.72 15.92 10.34
N ARG A 133 2.81 16.39 11.19
CA ARG A 133 3.01 17.50 12.12
C ARG A 133 3.15 17.08 13.58
N PHE A 134 3.17 15.78 13.85
CA PHE A 134 3.41 15.29 15.20
C PHE A 134 4.82 15.61 15.68
N PRO A 135 5.00 15.98 16.95
CA PRO A 135 6.34 16.14 17.50
C PRO A 135 7.09 14.80 17.46
N PRO A 136 8.39 14.82 17.13
CA PRO A 136 9.17 13.59 16.93
C PRO A 136 9.07 12.58 18.07
N GLY A 137 9.14 13.02 19.33
CA GLY A 137 9.04 12.15 20.51
C GLY A 137 7.68 11.44 20.66
N TYR A 138 6.61 11.97 20.05
CA TYR A 138 5.29 11.33 20.13
C TYR A 138 5.22 10.05 19.29
N LEU A 139 5.80 10.06 18.09
CA LEU A 139 5.81 8.90 17.18
C LEU A 139 6.59 7.71 17.75
N LYS A 140 7.58 7.94 18.63
CA LYS A 140 8.29 6.87 19.33
C LYS A 140 7.40 6.14 20.36
N ARG A 141 6.39 6.82 20.93
CA ARG A 141 5.49 6.29 21.97
C ARG A 141 4.24 5.59 21.40
N VAL A 142 3.86 5.88 20.17
CA VAL A 142 2.65 5.36 19.55
C VAL A 142 2.99 4.25 18.58
N LYS A 143 2.22 3.16 18.61
CA LYS A 143 2.41 2.04 17.67
C LYS A 143 2.00 2.48 16.25
N PRO A 144 2.88 2.45 15.25
CA PRO A 144 2.56 2.86 13.87
C PRO A 144 1.37 2.11 13.27
N ALA A 145 1.22 0.83 13.62
CA ALA A 145 0.09 0.00 13.19
C ALA A 145 -1.26 0.53 13.71
N GLU A 146 -1.31 1.11 14.91
CA GLU A 146 -2.52 1.67 15.48
C GLU A 146 -2.96 2.92 14.72
N ILE A 147 -2.04 3.85 14.44
CA ILE A 147 -2.31 5.04 13.63
C ILE A 147 -2.81 4.63 12.23
N SER A 148 -2.12 3.67 11.59
CA SER A 148 -2.52 3.17 10.27
C SER A 148 -3.93 2.57 10.27
N THR A 149 -4.25 1.74 11.27
CA THR A 149 -5.59 1.14 11.42
C THR A 149 -6.66 2.20 11.65
N MET A 150 -6.38 3.23 12.46
CA MET A 150 -7.31 4.33 12.68
C MET A 150 -7.61 5.08 11.40
N ILE A 151 -6.60 5.46 10.61
CA ILE A 151 -6.77 6.21 9.35
C ILE A 151 -7.49 5.36 8.30
N LYS A 152 -7.19 4.06 8.21
CA LYS A 152 -7.73 3.17 7.19
C LYS A 152 -9.11 2.64 7.56
N ASP A 153 -9.23 1.96 8.71
CA ASP A 153 -10.37 1.11 9.02
C ASP A 153 -11.38 1.77 9.97
N GLU A 154 -10.92 2.55 10.96
CA GLU A 154 -11.83 3.15 11.93
C GLU A 154 -12.54 4.39 11.38
N VAL A 155 -11.93 5.09 10.45
CA VAL A 155 -12.53 6.26 9.79
C VAL A 155 -13.50 5.85 8.66
N GLU A 156 -13.36 4.65 8.08
CA GLU A 156 -14.21 4.15 6.99
C GLU A 156 -15.71 4.24 7.28
N PRO A 157 -16.24 3.78 8.44
CA PRO A 157 -17.66 3.90 8.76
C PRO A 157 -18.14 5.36 8.87
N MET A 158 -17.23 6.30 9.12
CA MET A 158 -17.58 7.74 9.21
C MET A 158 -17.98 8.28 7.86
N GLY A 159 -17.35 7.81 6.76
CA GLY A 159 -17.69 8.23 5.40
C GLY A 159 -19.15 7.95 5.05
N GLY A 160 -19.59 6.70 5.20
CA GLY A 160 -20.98 6.32 4.97
C GLY A 160 -21.94 7.10 5.85
N PHE A 161 -21.66 7.20 7.16
CA PHE A 161 -22.50 7.94 8.09
C PHE A 161 -22.56 9.45 7.79
N THR A 162 -21.51 10.05 7.26
CA THR A 162 -21.47 11.49 6.97
C THR A 162 -22.53 11.91 5.97
N GLY A 163 -22.72 11.11 4.90
CA GLY A 163 -23.79 11.33 3.94
C GLY A 163 -25.16 11.19 4.56
N ASP A 164 -25.31 10.30 5.53
CA ASP A 164 -26.56 9.97 6.20
C ASP A 164 -26.90 10.87 7.39
N ALA A 165 -25.91 11.63 7.89
CA ALA A 165 -26.02 12.31 9.19
C ALA A 165 -27.27 13.20 9.37
N PHE A 166 -27.65 13.96 8.36
CA PHE A 166 -28.82 14.84 8.37
C PHE A 166 -29.88 14.37 7.38
N VAL A 167 -29.48 13.76 6.28
CA VAL A 167 -30.39 13.36 5.20
C VAL A 167 -31.25 12.17 5.62
N GLN A 168 -30.65 11.16 6.23
CA GLN A 168 -31.37 9.93 6.62
C GLN A 168 -32.45 10.18 7.66
N PRO A 169 -32.19 10.91 8.78
CA PRO A 169 -33.26 11.21 9.75
C PRO A 169 -34.33 12.12 9.15
N ALA A 170 -33.99 13.05 8.26
CA ALA A 170 -34.98 13.88 7.57
C ALA A 170 -35.85 13.06 6.60
N LEU A 171 -35.25 12.16 5.81
CA LEU A 171 -35.93 11.32 4.85
C LEU A 171 -36.85 10.31 5.57
N LEU A 172 -36.28 9.55 6.51
CA LEU A 172 -37.03 8.51 7.23
C LEU A 172 -38.06 9.09 8.17
N GLY A 173 -37.68 10.15 8.91
CA GLY A 173 -38.59 10.89 9.76
C GLY A 173 -39.71 11.55 8.96
N GLY A 174 -39.39 12.14 7.82
CA GLY A 174 -40.37 12.70 6.87
C GLY A 174 -41.33 11.64 6.34
N GLN A 175 -40.83 10.49 5.90
CA GLN A 175 -41.67 9.37 5.44
C GLN A 175 -42.61 8.86 6.56
N ALA A 176 -42.08 8.59 7.73
CA ALA A 176 -42.86 8.14 8.87
C ALA A 176 -43.92 9.17 9.30
N LEU A 177 -43.54 10.45 9.34
CA LEU A 177 -44.47 11.53 9.66
C LEU A 177 -45.58 11.69 8.59
N THR A 178 -45.21 11.64 7.32
CA THR A 178 -46.13 11.70 6.19
C THR A 178 -47.14 10.57 6.25
N ALA A 179 -46.70 9.34 6.46
CA ALA A 179 -47.56 8.18 6.62
C ALA A 179 -48.51 8.32 7.84
N LEU A 180 -47.97 8.76 8.98
CA LEU A 180 -48.76 8.95 10.20
C LEU A 180 -49.81 10.07 10.06
N ILE A 181 -49.44 11.22 9.45
CA ILE A 181 -50.36 12.31 9.17
C ILE A 181 -51.46 11.83 8.19
N PHE A 182 -51.10 11.08 7.15
CA PHE A 182 -52.07 10.52 6.24
C PHE A 182 -53.08 9.59 6.98
N ILE A 183 -52.63 8.69 7.86
CA ILE A 183 -53.51 7.80 8.64
C ILE A 183 -54.42 8.62 9.56
N LEU A 184 -53.92 9.65 10.22
CA LEU A 184 -54.70 10.55 11.07
C LEU A 184 -55.79 11.29 10.33
N LEU A 185 -55.48 11.77 9.10
CA LEU A 185 -56.42 12.47 8.24
C LEU A 185 -57.54 11.54 7.70
N GLN A 186 -57.23 10.28 7.49
CA GLN A 186 -58.23 9.29 7.03
C GLN A 186 -59.08 8.76 8.20
N SER A 187 -58.48 8.51 9.36
CA SER A 187 -59.21 8.06 10.54
C SER A 187 -58.46 8.45 11.81
N PHE A 188 -59.03 9.38 12.58
CA PHE A 188 -58.39 9.90 13.82
C PHE A 188 -58.07 8.79 14.85
N TRP A 189 -59.00 7.84 15.05
CA TRP A 189 -58.83 6.76 16.02
C TRP A 189 -57.76 5.73 15.61
N LEU A 190 -57.72 5.34 14.34
CA LEU A 190 -56.66 4.46 13.81
C LEU A 190 -55.28 5.16 13.83
N GLY A 191 -55.25 6.47 13.60
CA GLY A 191 -54.09 7.29 13.70
C GLY A 191 -53.51 7.34 15.14
N ILE A 192 -54.36 7.46 16.15
CA ILE A 192 -53.95 7.41 17.58
C ILE A 192 -53.37 6.04 17.91
N ILE A 193 -53.97 4.95 17.45
CA ILE A 193 -53.47 3.60 17.66
C ILE A 193 -52.09 3.45 17.05
N ALA A 194 -51.88 3.87 15.79
CA ALA A 194 -50.59 3.87 15.14
C ALA A 194 -49.56 4.70 15.91
N ALA A 195 -49.90 5.93 16.29
CA ALA A 195 -49.05 6.84 17.03
C ALA A 195 -48.62 6.27 18.39
N SER A 196 -49.58 5.63 19.11
CA SER A 196 -49.27 5.02 20.43
C SER A 196 -48.25 3.89 20.31
N ILE A 197 -48.38 3.03 19.32
CA ILE A 197 -47.43 1.92 19.08
C ILE A 197 -46.10 2.45 18.68
N VAL A 198 -46.04 3.46 17.81
CA VAL A 198 -44.78 4.16 17.44
C VAL A 198 -44.12 4.76 18.67
N ALA A 199 -44.88 5.41 19.56
CA ALA A 199 -44.35 5.96 20.80
C ALA A 199 -43.79 4.87 21.73
N VAL A 200 -44.46 3.74 21.86
CA VAL A 200 -43.97 2.57 22.60
C VAL A 200 -42.65 2.04 22.00
N GLN A 201 -42.58 1.89 20.69
CA GLN A 201 -41.35 1.47 20.02
C GLN A 201 -40.23 2.48 20.25
N ALA A 202 -40.46 3.78 20.11
CA ALA A 202 -39.48 4.85 20.30
C ALA A 202 -38.91 4.90 21.72
N VAL A 203 -39.66 4.41 22.75
CA VAL A 203 -39.19 4.37 24.13
C VAL A 203 -38.48 3.04 24.47
N ILE A 204 -39.05 1.92 24.10
CA ILE A 204 -38.58 0.60 24.55
C ILE A 204 -37.31 0.20 23.82
N ILE A 205 -37.28 0.36 22.47
CA ILE A 205 -36.18 -0.14 21.66
C ILE A 205 -34.84 0.55 21.98
N PRO A 206 -34.73 1.89 22.14
CA PRO A 206 -33.49 2.53 22.52
C PRO A 206 -32.98 2.10 23.91
N ARG A 207 -33.88 1.85 24.88
CA ARG A 207 -33.48 1.34 26.19
C ARG A 207 -32.84 -0.03 26.12
N MET A 208 -33.39 -0.95 25.36
CA MET A 208 -32.83 -2.28 25.18
C MET A 208 -31.49 -2.26 24.42
N ARG A 209 -31.33 -1.34 23.49
CA ARG A 209 -30.11 -1.18 22.70
C ARG A 209 -28.90 -0.67 23.49
N ARG A 210 -29.08 0.00 24.62
CA ARG A 210 -27.96 0.44 25.46
C ARG A 210 -27.03 -0.72 25.83
N ARG A 211 -27.58 -1.91 26.12
CA ARG A 211 -26.78 -3.10 26.41
C ARG A 211 -25.98 -3.57 25.19
N LEU A 212 -26.56 -3.48 23.99
CA LEU A 212 -25.85 -3.80 22.74
C LEU A 212 -24.65 -2.87 22.47
N LEU A 213 -24.78 -1.59 22.80
CA LEU A 213 -23.69 -0.61 22.67
C LEU A 213 -22.52 -0.95 23.59
N VAL A 214 -22.79 -1.31 24.85
CA VAL A 214 -21.75 -1.73 25.80
C VAL A 214 -21.02 -2.97 25.30
N LEU A 215 -21.75 -4.02 24.90
CA LEU A 215 -21.18 -5.25 24.38
C LEU A 215 -20.43 -5.01 23.04
N GLY A 216 -20.91 -4.10 22.21
CA GLY A 216 -20.24 -3.68 20.99
C GLY A 216 -18.89 -3.05 21.25
N ARG A 217 -18.80 -2.16 22.26
CA ARG A 217 -17.54 -1.53 22.68
C ARG A 217 -16.57 -2.56 23.26
N GLU A 218 -17.02 -3.45 24.13
CA GLU A 218 -16.19 -4.53 24.66
C GLU A 218 -15.62 -5.41 23.54
N ARG A 219 -16.45 -5.78 22.57
CA ARG A 219 -16.01 -6.56 21.40
C ARG A 219 -14.89 -5.83 20.64
N GLN A 220 -15.03 -4.52 20.43
CA GLN A 220 -14.06 -3.74 19.65
C GLN A 220 -12.72 -3.66 20.37
N LEU A 221 -12.74 -3.40 21.69
CA LEU A 221 -11.52 -3.36 22.51
C LEU A 221 -10.81 -4.72 22.51
N THR A 222 -11.54 -5.81 22.74
CA THR A 222 -10.96 -7.16 22.76
C THR A 222 -10.43 -7.57 21.37
N ALA A 223 -11.07 -7.14 20.28
CA ALA A 223 -10.58 -7.38 18.92
C ALA A 223 -9.26 -6.63 18.64
N ARG A 224 -9.09 -5.40 19.15
CA ARG A 224 -7.82 -4.66 19.06
C ARG A 224 -6.70 -5.35 19.82
N GLU A 225 -6.98 -5.80 21.05
CA GLU A 225 -6.03 -6.55 21.85
C GLU A 225 -5.56 -7.82 21.13
N LEU A 226 -6.48 -8.53 20.49
CA LEU A 226 -6.15 -9.70 19.70
C LEU A 226 -5.27 -9.34 18.48
N SER A 227 -5.65 -8.30 17.75
CA SER A 227 -4.88 -7.85 16.59
C SER A 227 -3.47 -7.43 16.97
N GLY A 228 -3.31 -6.68 18.05
CA GLY A 228 -2.00 -6.31 18.58
C GLY A 228 -1.16 -7.53 18.95
N ARG A 229 -1.75 -8.53 19.61
CA ARG A 229 -1.05 -9.75 19.99
C ARG A 229 -0.62 -10.59 18.78
N VAL A 230 -1.48 -10.67 17.75
CA VAL A 230 -1.13 -11.36 16.50
C VAL A 230 0.05 -10.68 15.81
N SER A 231 0.09 -9.35 15.77
CA SER A 231 1.26 -8.62 15.24
C SER A 231 2.53 -8.91 16.03
N GLU A 232 2.45 -8.92 17.37
CA GLU A 232 3.59 -9.27 18.23
C GLU A 232 4.11 -10.69 17.96
N ILE A 233 3.22 -11.65 17.75
CA ILE A 233 3.60 -13.03 17.41
C ILE A 233 4.29 -13.09 16.05
N VAL A 234 3.77 -12.37 15.05
CA VAL A 234 4.37 -12.34 13.70
C VAL A 234 5.75 -11.70 13.73
N ASP A 235 5.88 -10.57 14.41
CA ASP A 235 7.16 -9.85 14.53
C ASP A 235 8.18 -10.63 15.38
N GLY A 236 7.70 -11.32 16.43
CA GLY A 236 8.51 -12.09 17.36
C GLY A 236 8.66 -13.57 17.04
N ILE A 237 8.27 -14.05 15.86
CA ILE A 237 8.22 -15.49 15.53
C ILE A 237 9.56 -16.19 15.71
N GLY A 238 10.67 -15.50 15.43
CA GLY A 238 12.02 -16.01 15.65
C GLY A 238 12.30 -16.28 17.13
N THR A 239 11.90 -15.36 18.01
CA THR A 239 12.05 -15.50 19.47
C THR A 239 11.19 -16.63 20.00
N ILE A 240 9.95 -16.75 19.54
CA ILE A 240 9.01 -17.80 19.94
C ILE A 240 9.58 -19.18 19.60
N ARG A 241 10.13 -19.35 18.40
CA ARG A 241 10.77 -20.60 17.95
C ARG A 241 12.04 -20.92 18.71
N ALA A 242 12.89 -19.90 18.94
CA ALA A 242 14.15 -20.07 19.64
C ALA A 242 13.96 -20.50 21.11
N HIS A 243 12.82 -20.15 21.74
CA HIS A 243 12.55 -20.46 23.14
C HIS A 243 11.48 -21.54 23.34
N ASP A 244 11.00 -22.20 22.25
CA ASP A 244 9.97 -23.26 22.30
C ASP A 244 8.68 -22.82 23.05
N THR A 245 8.27 -21.56 22.86
CA THR A 245 7.09 -21.00 23.53
C THR A 245 5.81 -21.06 22.67
N SER A 246 5.82 -21.76 21.54
CA SER A 246 4.71 -21.84 20.60
C SER A 246 3.39 -22.31 21.24
N ASN A 247 3.46 -23.24 22.21
CA ASN A 247 2.27 -23.75 22.90
C ASN A 247 1.68 -22.74 23.90
N PHE A 248 2.53 -21.93 24.52
CA PHE A 248 2.09 -20.81 25.35
C PHE A 248 1.33 -19.78 24.50
N GLU A 249 1.87 -19.40 23.35
CA GLU A 249 1.21 -18.45 22.45
C GLU A 249 -0.13 -18.98 21.93
N ARG A 250 -0.21 -20.29 21.61
CA ARG A 250 -1.49 -20.94 21.24
C ARG A 250 -2.52 -20.86 22.37
N ALA A 251 -2.10 -21.07 23.62
CA ALA A 251 -2.98 -20.99 24.78
C ALA A 251 -3.47 -19.55 25.02
N ASP A 252 -2.60 -18.54 24.90
CA ASP A 252 -2.98 -17.12 25.05
C ASP A 252 -4.00 -16.71 23.98
N ILE A 253 -3.73 -17.03 22.71
CA ILE A 253 -4.65 -16.75 21.61
C ILE A 253 -5.99 -17.47 21.80
N ALA A 254 -5.99 -18.75 22.21
CA ALA A 254 -7.22 -19.51 22.48
C ALA A 254 -8.07 -18.86 23.58
N ALA A 255 -7.44 -18.40 24.65
CA ALA A 255 -8.12 -17.69 25.75
C ALA A 255 -8.75 -16.37 25.28
N ARG A 256 -8.03 -15.59 24.47
CA ARG A 256 -8.55 -14.33 23.88
C ARG A 256 -9.72 -14.58 22.92
N LEU A 257 -9.62 -15.59 22.06
CA LEU A 257 -10.70 -16.01 21.17
C LEU A 257 -11.94 -16.46 21.95
N GLY A 258 -11.77 -17.21 23.07
CA GLY A 258 -12.85 -17.60 23.97
C GLY A 258 -13.58 -16.40 24.59
N ARG A 259 -12.84 -15.35 24.97
CA ARG A 259 -13.42 -14.10 25.48
C ARG A 259 -14.24 -13.39 24.40
N ILE A 260 -13.71 -13.26 23.19
CA ILE A 260 -14.42 -12.66 22.05
C ILE A 260 -15.69 -13.46 21.73
N PHE A 261 -15.61 -14.79 21.73
CA PHE A 261 -16.76 -15.66 21.50
C PHE A 261 -17.90 -15.37 22.49
N LYS A 262 -17.58 -15.29 23.78
CA LYS A 262 -18.59 -15.00 24.83
C LYS A 262 -19.28 -13.65 24.60
N ILE A 263 -18.49 -12.59 24.34
CA ILE A 263 -19.03 -11.25 24.07
C ILE A 263 -19.92 -11.27 22.83
N ARG A 264 -19.52 -11.96 21.76
CA ARG A 264 -20.30 -12.07 20.50
C ARG A 264 -21.58 -12.86 20.71
N TYR A 265 -21.55 -13.92 21.51
CA TYR A 265 -22.72 -14.72 21.83
C TYR A 265 -23.76 -13.88 22.60
N ASP A 266 -23.34 -13.17 23.64
CA ASP A 266 -24.21 -12.28 24.40
C ASP A 266 -24.81 -11.18 23.51
N LEU A 267 -24.00 -10.61 22.62
CA LEU A 267 -24.44 -9.62 21.65
C LEU A 267 -25.50 -10.17 20.69
N TYR A 268 -25.36 -11.40 20.20
CA TYR A 268 -26.36 -12.04 19.35
C TYR A 268 -27.68 -12.26 20.10
N GLN A 269 -27.67 -12.72 21.35
CA GLN A 269 -28.89 -12.92 22.15
C GLN A 269 -29.66 -11.61 22.25
N TRP A 270 -28.99 -10.52 22.64
CA TRP A 270 -29.63 -9.21 22.76
C TRP A 270 -30.11 -8.66 21.43
N LYS A 271 -29.34 -8.81 20.39
CA LYS A 271 -29.70 -8.38 19.02
C LYS A 271 -30.96 -9.07 18.52
N PHE A 272 -31.05 -10.38 18.71
CA PHE A 272 -32.23 -11.13 18.27
C PHE A 272 -33.45 -10.86 19.13
N LEU A 273 -33.29 -10.63 20.45
CA LEU A 273 -34.39 -10.23 21.32
C LEU A 273 -34.98 -8.88 20.88
N VAL A 274 -34.12 -7.88 20.61
CA VAL A 274 -34.57 -6.57 20.09
C VAL A 274 -35.29 -6.73 18.75
N LYS A 275 -34.73 -7.56 17.83
CA LYS A 275 -35.33 -7.83 16.52
C LYS A 275 -36.72 -8.51 16.69
N PHE A 276 -36.81 -9.49 17.54
CA PHE A 276 -38.11 -10.16 17.84
C PHE A 276 -39.15 -9.16 18.34
N LEU A 277 -38.81 -8.36 19.33
CA LEU A 277 -39.75 -7.39 19.90
C LEU A 277 -40.19 -6.34 18.85
N ASN A 278 -39.25 -5.83 18.04
CA ASN A 278 -39.58 -4.89 16.98
C ASN A 278 -40.54 -5.50 15.94
N ASN A 279 -40.29 -6.73 15.50
CA ASN A 279 -41.16 -7.42 14.54
C ASN A 279 -42.53 -7.75 15.16
N PHE A 280 -42.57 -8.14 16.42
CA PHE A 280 -43.83 -8.41 17.15
C PHE A 280 -44.68 -7.15 17.20
N LEU A 281 -44.13 -6.01 17.64
CA LEU A 281 -44.87 -4.74 17.71
C LEU A 281 -45.33 -4.27 16.31
N ALA A 282 -44.53 -4.51 15.28
CA ALA A 282 -44.92 -4.20 13.90
C ALA A 282 -46.13 -5.01 13.42
N GLN A 283 -46.34 -6.23 13.91
CA GLN A 283 -47.47 -7.08 13.57
C GLN A 283 -48.72 -6.85 14.44
N VAL A 284 -48.57 -6.31 15.63
CA VAL A 284 -49.71 -5.98 16.51
C VAL A 284 -50.60 -4.89 15.89
N THR A 285 -50.05 -3.93 15.18
CA THR A 285 -50.81 -2.84 14.56
C THR A 285 -51.73 -3.29 13.41
N PRO A 286 -51.31 -4.08 12.44
CA PRO A 286 -52.24 -4.68 11.46
C PRO A 286 -53.35 -5.46 12.12
N PHE A 287 -53.07 -6.24 13.16
CA PHE A 287 -54.05 -6.94 13.93
C PHE A 287 -55.12 -5.97 14.49
N LEU A 288 -54.70 -4.86 15.10
CA LEU A 288 -55.61 -3.85 15.62
C LEU A 288 -56.38 -3.14 14.48
N PHE A 289 -55.76 -2.88 13.37
CA PHE A 289 -56.42 -2.23 12.23
C PHE A 289 -57.47 -3.13 11.59
N TYR A 290 -57.20 -4.42 11.42
CA TYR A 290 -58.20 -5.36 10.93
C TYR A 290 -59.34 -5.54 11.93
N SER A 291 -59.04 -5.62 13.25
CA SER A 291 -60.07 -5.81 14.28
C SER A 291 -60.92 -4.56 14.52
N ILE A 292 -60.28 -3.40 14.82
CA ILE A 292 -60.97 -2.16 15.16
C ILE A 292 -61.42 -1.42 13.90
N GLY A 293 -60.52 -1.30 12.89
CA GLY A 293 -60.88 -0.66 11.64
C GLY A 293 -61.94 -1.42 10.86
N GLY A 294 -61.89 -2.76 10.85
CA GLY A 294 -62.90 -3.62 10.28
C GLY A 294 -64.25 -3.46 11.01
N TYR A 295 -64.23 -3.36 12.34
CA TYR A 295 -65.43 -3.08 13.11
C TYR A 295 -66.05 -1.72 12.79
N PHE A 296 -65.23 -0.65 12.61
CA PHE A 296 -65.70 0.67 12.16
C PHE A 296 -66.26 0.63 10.75
N ALA A 297 -65.66 -0.16 9.86
CA ALA A 297 -66.16 -0.34 8.49
C ALA A 297 -67.52 -1.05 8.49
N LEU A 298 -67.70 -2.08 9.32
CA LEU A 298 -69.00 -2.75 9.47
C LEU A 298 -70.09 -1.84 10.05
N GLN A 299 -69.73 -0.85 10.87
CA GLN A 299 -70.68 0.18 11.37
C GLN A 299 -70.93 1.33 10.38
N GLY A 300 -70.25 1.34 9.21
CA GLY A 300 -70.43 2.45 8.26
C GLY A 300 -69.70 3.74 8.69
N ARG A 301 -68.84 3.70 9.73
CA ARG A 301 -68.06 4.84 10.21
C ARG A 301 -66.74 5.04 9.43
N LEU A 302 -66.32 4.05 8.71
CA LEU A 302 -65.11 4.07 7.90
C LEU A 302 -65.45 3.47 6.51
N ASP A 303 -65.00 4.12 5.47
CA ASP A 303 -65.14 3.63 4.11
C ASP A 303 -64.12 2.54 3.80
N ILE A 304 -64.45 1.57 2.97
CA ILE A 304 -63.58 0.45 2.61
C ILE A 304 -62.31 0.96 1.94
N GLY A 305 -62.39 1.95 1.05
CA GLY A 305 -61.24 2.58 0.42
C GLY A 305 -60.35 3.29 1.42
N GLN A 306 -60.93 3.96 2.44
CA GLN A 306 -60.15 4.54 3.54
C GLN A 306 -59.43 3.46 4.36
N LEU A 307 -60.07 2.34 4.65
CA LEU A 307 -59.45 1.23 5.37
C LEU A 307 -58.25 0.65 4.59
N VAL A 308 -58.43 0.43 3.29
CA VAL A 308 -57.38 -0.06 2.42
C VAL A 308 -56.20 0.92 2.36
N ALA A 309 -56.46 2.22 2.23
CA ALA A 309 -55.44 3.26 2.18
C ALA A 309 -54.69 3.37 3.51
N VAL A 310 -55.40 3.29 4.64
CA VAL A 310 -54.77 3.32 6.00
C VAL A 310 -53.87 2.09 6.21
N ILE A 311 -54.30 0.90 5.81
CA ILE A 311 -53.50 -0.32 5.89
C ILE A 311 -52.26 -0.21 4.98
N GLY A 312 -52.44 0.34 3.76
CA GLY A 312 -51.31 0.62 2.86
C GLY A 312 -50.30 1.58 3.45
N ALA A 313 -50.76 2.73 3.95
CA ALA A 313 -49.88 3.72 4.59
C ALA A 313 -49.17 3.18 5.84
N TYR A 314 -49.85 2.36 6.63
CA TYR A 314 -49.23 1.73 7.77
C TYR A 314 -48.14 0.72 7.38
N LYS A 315 -48.32 0.01 6.28
CA LYS A 315 -47.30 -0.95 5.80
C LYS A 315 -45.94 -0.29 5.53
N ASP A 316 -45.97 1.00 5.17
CA ASP A 316 -44.78 1.80 4.91
C ASP A 316 -44.23 2.52 6.18
N LEU A 317 -44.94 2.46 7.31
CA LEU A 317 -44.54 3.14 8.55
C LEU A 317 -43.43 2.42 9.36
N PRO A 318 -43.45 1.08 9.56
CA PRO A 318 -42.47 0.37 10.39
C PRO A 318 -41.05 0.36 9.80
N GLY A 319 -40.92 0.38 8.47
CA GLY A 319 -39.64 0.40 7.76
C GLY A 319 -38.81 1.62 8.11
N PRO A 320 -39.24 2.84 7.81
CA PRO A 320 -38.56 4.08 8.14
C PRO A 320 -38.26 4.23 9.64
N LEU A 321 -39.15 3.82 10.50
CA LEU A 321 -38.92 3.88 11.98
C LEU A 321 -37.79 2.96 12.41
N LYS A 322 -37.75 1.75 11.89
CA LYS A 322 -36.67 0.80 12.17
C LYS A 322 -35.34 1.36 11.68
N GLU A 323 -35.30 1.83 10.43
CA GLU A 323 -34.08 2.43 9.85
C GLU A 323 -33.64 3.69 10.62
N LEU A 324 -34.59 4.51 11.12
CA LEU A 324 -34.27 5.68 11.96
C LEU A 324 -33.59 5.28 13.28
N ILE A 325 -34.07 4.18 13.89
CA ILE A 325 -33.44 3.64 15.10
C ILE A 325 -32.06 3.05 14.77
N ASP A 326 -31.91 2.37 13.64
CA ASP A 326 -30.61 1.86 13.16
C ASP A 326 -29.64 2.99 12.84
N TRP A 327 -30.13 4.09 12.26
CA TRP A 327 -29.38 5.32 12.05
C TRP A 327 -28.89 5.94 13.38
N ASP A 328 -29.75 6.04 14.42
CA ASP A 328 -29.33 6.60 15.73
C ASP A 328 -28.26 5.72 16.37
N GLN A 329 -28.35 4.40 16.24
CA GLN A 329 -27.29 3.51 16.71
C GLN A 329 -25.99 3.73 15.94
N ALA A 330 -26.05 3.81 14.61
CA ALA A 330 -24.88 4.11 13.78
C ALA A 330 -24.25 5.46 14.15
N ARG A 331 -25.11 6.47 14.43
CA ARG A 331 -24.64 7.80 14.89
C ARG A 331 -23.85 7.73 16.19
N GLN A 332 -24.33 6.93 17.15
CA GLN A 332 -23.64 6.77 18.45
C GLN A 332 -22.31 6.01 18.28
N ASP A 333 -22.31 4.91 17.51
CA ASP A 333 -21.11 4.10 17.25
C ASP A 333 -20.04 4.92 16.53
N VAL A 334 -20.42 5.64 15.48
CA VAL A 334 -19.51 6.49 14.72
C VAL A 334 -19.01 7.68 15.56
N GLN A 335 -19.86 8.28 16.41
CA GLN A 335 -19.43 9.36 17.32
C GLN A 335 -18.38 8.89 18.32
N VAL A 336 -18.50 7.65 18.85
CA VAL A 336 -17.50 7.06 19.76
C VAL A 336 -16.17 6.87 19.05
N LYS A 337 -16.19 6.29 17.83
CA LYS A 337 -14.98 6.10 17.03
C LYS A 337 -14.33 7.44 16.68
N TYR A 338 -15.14 8.42 16.27
CA TYR A 338 -14.66 9.76 15.96
C TYR A 338 -14.00 10.43 17.19
N ALA A 339 -14.61 10.31 18.36
CA ALA A 339 -14.05 10.86 19.60
C ALA A 339 -12.68 10.22 19.93
N GLN A 340 -12.54 8.91 19.73
CA GLN A 340 -11.26 8.20 19.92
C GLN A 340 -10.20 8.68 18.92
N VAL A 341 -10.56 8.84 17.63
CA VAL A 341 -9.67 9.39 16.62
C VAL A 341 -9.26 10.82 16.99
N VAL A 342 -10.21 11.66 17.38
CA VAL A 342 -9.91 13.05 17.80
C VAL A 342 -8.95 13.06 18.99
N GLU A 343 -9.17 12.23 20.00
CA GLU A 343 -8.33 12.12 21.20
C GLU A 343 -6.89 11.73 20.80
N GLN A 344 -6.73 10.70 19.98
CA GLN A 344 -5.42 10.19 19.55
C GLN A 344 -4.65 11.16 18.66
N PHE A 345 -5.36 11.95 17.83
CA PHE A 345 -4.75 12.89 16.90
C PHE A 345 -4.73 14.34 17.41
N SER A 346 -5.26 14.64 18.59
CA SER A 346 -5.19 15.97 19.23
C SER A 346 -3.96 16.07 20.14
N VAL A 347 -2.80 15.92 19.53
CA VAL A 347 -1.49 16.03 20.20
C VAL A 347 -1.09 17.50 20.31
N GLU A 348 -0.60 17.92 21.46
CA GLU A 348 -0.09 19.26 21.68
C GLU A 348 1.32 19.21 22.30
N PRO A 349 2.27 20.00 21.79
CA PRO A 349 2.18 20.91 20.65
C PRO A 349 2.32 20.17 19.31
N LEU A 350 1.55 20.61 18.29
CA LEU A 350 1.78 20.20 16.89
C LEU A 350 2.78 21.17 16.23
N ILE A 351 3.55 20.69 15.26
CA ILE A 351 4.36 21.54 14.39
C ILE A 351 3.44 22.55 13.68
N ASP A 352 3.79 23.84 13.72
CA ASP A 352 2.99 24.88 13.05
C ASP A 352 2.94 24.63 11.53
N PRO A 353 1.77 24.68 10.89
CA PRO A 353 1.67 24.54 9.43
C PRO A 353 2.58 25.49 8.64
N LYS A 354 2.91 26.64 9.18
CA LYS A 354 3.82 27.62 8.55
C LYS A 354 5.24 27.06 8.41
N VAL A 355 5.67 26.22 9.35
CA VAL A 355 6.99 25.58 9.30
C VAL A 355 7.10 24.60 8.13
N GLN A 356 5.99 23.99 7.74
CA GLN A 356 5.92 23.04 6.59
C GLN A 356 5.49 23.71 5.27
N ALA A 357 5.24 25.02 5.29
CA ALA A 357 4.90 25.74 4.08
C ALA A 357 6.09 25.84 3.12
N ILE A 358 5.81 25.74 1.82
CA ILE A 358 6.84 25.93 0.79
C ILE A 358 7.36 27.37 0.88
N SER A 359 8.68 27.53 1.10
CA SER A 359 9.31 28.85 1.13
C SER A 359 9.45 29.41 -0.30
N VAL A 360 9.20 30.69 -0.45
CA VAL A 360 9.32 31.39 -1.73
C VAL A 360 10.78 31.60 -2.15
N ASP A 361 11.72 31.65 -1.20
CA ASP A 361 13.16 31.78 -1.47
C ASP A 361 13.98 30.68 -0.78
N PRO A 362 14.10 29.51 -1.42
CA PRO A 362 14.86 28.38 -0.86
C PRO A 362 16.38 28.54 -1.02
N ALA A 363 16.85 29.53 -1.75
CA ALA A 363 18.26 29.67 -2.10
C ALA A 363 19.10 30.42 -1.04
N THR A 364 18.48 31.08 -0.07
CA THR A 364 19.20 31.83 0.97
C THR A 364 20.05 30.90 1.85
N PRO A 365 21.39 31.03 1.85
CA PRO A 365 22.24 30.25 2.73
C PRO A 365 21.96 30.57 4.20
N LEU A 366 22.07 29.56 5.07
CA LEU A 366 22.09 29.77 6.50
C LEU A 366 23.46 30.33 6.90
N THR A 367 23.49 31.57 7.33
CA THR A 367 24.72 32.25 7.78
C THR A 367 24.86 32.19 9.29
N GLY A 368 26.07 31.96 9.77
CA GLY A 368 26.41 31.85 11.18
C GLY A 368 26.70 30.42 11.62
N ALA A 369 27.15 30.29 12.84
CA ALA A 369 27.48 29.01 13.44
C ALA A 369 26.20 28.23 13.83
N LEU A 370 26.23 26.92 13.66
CA LEU A 370 25.22 26.00 14.22
C LEU A 370 25.59 25.73 15.69
N ALA A 371 24.77 26.13 16.63
CA ALA A 371 25.06 26.05 18.04
C ALA A 371 23.93 25.44 18.87
N ALA A 372 24.30 24.50 19.72
CA ALA A 372 23.49 24.07 20.86
C ALA A 372 23.81 24.99 22.05
N VAL A 373 22.80 25.60 22.67
CA VAL A 373 22.96 26.54 23.79
C VAL A 373 22.27 25.97 25.01
N ASN A 374 23.06 25.51 26.00
CA ASN A 374 22.58 24.93 27.25
C ASN A 374 21.54 23.82 27.03
N LEU A 375 21.81 22.97 26.04
CA LEU A 375 20.90 21.95 25.51
C LEU A 375 20.80 20.78 26.46
N SER A 376 19.57 20.37 26.80
CA SER A 376 19.32 19.06 27.39
C SER A 376 18.30 18.32 26.54
N VAL A 377 18.55 17.02 26.29
CA VAL A 377 17.67 16.11 25.59
C VAL A 377 17.26 15.01 26.55
N ALA A 378 15.97 14.70 26.61
CA ALA A 378 15.44 13.61 27.41
C ALA A 378 15.01 12.43 26.50
N ASP A 379 15.17 11.21 27.03
CA ASP A 379 14.61 10.01 26.44
C ASP A 379 13.08 9.91 26.65
N ASP A 380 12.48 8.86 26.14
CA ASP A 380 11.02 8.61 26.26
C ASP A 380 10.55 8.38 27.71
N GLY A 381 11.49 8.00 28.61
CA GLY A 381 11.25 7.85 30.04
C GLY A 381 11.40 9.14 30.85
N GLY A 382 11.83 10.24 30.18
CA GLY A 382 12.09 11.53 30.79
C GLY A 382 13.49 11.63 31.43
N SER A 383 14.33 10.61 31.27
CA SER A 383 15.72 10.65 31.72
C SER A 383 16.57 11.49 30.76
N LYS A 384 17.40 12.36 31.29
CA LYS A 384 18.25 13.21 30.46
C LYS A 384 19.40 12.40 29.86
N VAL A 385 19.41 12.30 28.54
CA VAL A 385 20.47 11.64 27.76
C VAL A 385 21.59 12.62 27.41
N VAL A 386 21.22 13.91 27.24
CA VAL A 386 22.13 15.03 27.07
C VAL A 386 21.81 16.07 28.14
N GLU A 387 22.79 16.59 28.83
CA GLU A 387 22.59 17.48 29.96
C GLU A 387 23.49 18.74 29.88
N HIS A 388 22.85 19.90 29.73
CA HIS A 388 23.46 21.24 29.75
C HIS A 388 24.63 21.42 28.76
N VAL A 389 24.52 20.85 27.55
CA VAL A 389 25.56 20.91 26.53
C VAL A 389 25.49 22.25 25.78
N SER A 390 26.65 22.92 25.67
CA SER A 390 26.85 24.03 24.77
C SER A 390 27.97 23.68 23.81
N LEU A 391 27.63 23.56 22.51
CA LEU A 391 28.57 23.22 21.44
C LEU A 391 28.28 24.06 20.24
N GLN A 392 29.28 24.72 19.68
CA GLN A 392 29.16 25.57 18.51
C GLN A 392 30.00 25.02 17.36
N ILE A 393 29.47 24.99 16.16
CA ILE A 393 30.13 24.52 14.95
C ILE A 393 30.20 25.69 13.97
N GLN A 394 31.40 26.12 13.62
CA GLN A 394 31.60 27.22 12.70
C GLN A 394 31.34 26.81 11.26
N PRO A 395 30.92 27.70 10.37
CA PRO A 395 30.87 27.41 8.94
C PRO A 395 32.22 26.93 8.42
N GLY A 396 32.19 25.79 7.72
CA GLY A 396 33.43 25.18 7.18
C GLY A 396 34.25 24.36 8.18
N GLU A 397 33.86 24.35 9.46
CA GLU A 397 34.52 23.54 10.50
C GLU A 397 34.05 22.09 10.45
N THR A 398 34.96 21.17 10.79
CA THR A 398 34.61 19.76 10.97
C THR A 398 34.85 19.35 12.41
N VAL A 399 33.77 18.78 13.00
CA VAL A 399 33.73 18.39 14.41
C VAL A 399 33.41 16.90 14.52
N ALA A 400 34.32 16.15 15.13
CA ALA A 400 34.04 14.77 15.50
C ALA A 400 33.40 14.72 16.88
N ILE A 401 32.34 13.95 17.03
CA ILE A 401 31.84 13.56 18.36
C ILE A 401 32.31 12.15 18.66
N THR A 402 32.98 12.01 19.81
CA THR A 402 33.44 10.74 20.33
C THR A 402 32.83 10.48 21.72
N GLY A 403 32.77 9.24 22.14
CA GLY A 403 32.20 8.81 23.42
C GLY A 403 31.60 7.42 23.31
N GLY A 404 31.28 6.77 24.44
CA GLY A 404 30.56 5.48 24.41
C GLY A 404 29.11 5.62 23.96
N THR A 405 28.43 4.49 23.68
CA THR A 405 27.03 4.41 23.25
C THR A 405 26.05 5.09 24.20
N SER A 406 26.37 5.32 25.43
CA SER A 406 25.61 6.11 26.41
C SER A 406 26.13 7.55 26.58
N GLY A 407 27.05 8.00 25.73
CA GLY A 407 27.70 9.30 25.86
C GLY A 407 26.80 10.51 25.54
N GLY A 408 25.72 10.32 24.84
CA GLY A 408 24.79 11.41 24.46
C GLY A 408 25.06 12.03 23.10
N GLY A 409 26.16 11.70 22.42
CA GLY A 409 26.51 12.25 21.10
C GLY A 409 25.49 11.97 20.02
N GLU A 410 24.89 10.79 20.02
CA GLU A 410 23.83 10.40 19.09
C GLU A 410 22.56 11.26 19.26
N ALA A 411 22.13 11.44 20.54
CA ALA A 411 20.97 12.27 20.84
C ALA A 411 21.20 13.75 20.51
N LEU A 412 22.43 14.23 20.65
CA LEU A 412 22.80 15.58 20.21
C LEU A 412 22.71 15.70 18.69
N ALA A 413 23.22 14.73 17.94
CA ALA A 413 23.12 14.71 16.49
C ALA A 413 21.66 14.65 16.00
N GLU A 414 20.80 13.84 16.65
CA GLU A 414 19.34 13.82 16.39
C GLU A 414 18.71 15.20 16.63
N ALA A 415 19.10 15.88 17.68
CA ALA A 415 18.60 17.21 17.99
C ALA A 415 19.01 18.24 16.91
N PHE A 416 20.27 18.22 16.44
CA PHE A 416 20.71 19.03 15.30
C PHE A 416 19.98 18.69 14.00
N GLY A 417 19.63 17.41 13.81
CA GLY A 417 18.78 16.96 12.69
C GLY A 417 17.30 17.28 12.84
N ARG A 418 16.86 17.95 13.91
CA ARG A 418 15.44 18.22 14.26
C ARG A 418 14.61 16.95 14.49
N LEU A 419 15.23 15.80 14.73
CA LEU A 419 14.54 14.53 14.97
C LEU A 419 14.13 14.36 16.43
N THR A 420 14.68 15.16 17.33
CA THR A 420 14.33 15.21 18.76
C THR A 420 14.25 16.66 19.22
N TRP A 421 13.21 16.97 19.98
CA TRP A 421 13.06 18.31 20.55
C TRP A 421 13.84 18.44 21.85
N PRO A 422 14.48 19.59 22.09
CA PRO A 422 15.14 19.84 23.35
C PRO A 422 14.17 19.83 24.53
N ALA A 423 14.56 19.21 25.64
CA ALA A 423 13.85 19.32 26.90
C ALA A 423 14.09 20.71 27.54
N THR A 424 15.33 21.23 27.43
CA THR A 424 15.70 22.59 27.80
C THR A 424 16.83 23.09 26.89
N GLY A 425 16.98 24.42 26.81
CA GLY A 425 17.93 25.03 25.89
C GLY A 425 17.36 25.18 24.50
N ARG A 426 18.19 25.52 23.52
CA ARG A 426 17.80 25.74 22.12
C ARG A 426 18.93 25.44 21.16
N ILE A 427 18.61 25.23 19.90
CA ILE A 427 19.57 25.06 18.81
C ILE A 427 19.37 26.20 17.83
N VAL A 428 20.44 26.93 17.55
CA VAL A 428 20.38 28.13 16.72
C VAL A 428 21.38 28.06 15.56
N ILE A 429 21.05 28.72 14.47
CA ILE A 429 21.98 29.06 13.39
C ILE A 429 22.04 30.58 13.33
N GLY A 430 23.21 31.16 13.68
CA GLY A 430 23.27 32.57 13.96
C GLY A 430 22.36 32.93 15.12
N ASP A 431 21.36 33.77 14.88
CA ASP A 431 20.36 34.21 15.90
C ASP A 431 19.03 33.42 15.78
N ALA A 432 18.82 32.62 14.74
CA ALA A 432 17.55 31.94 14.47
C ALA A 432 17.49 30.58 15.11
N ASP A 433 16.40 30.26 15.84
CA ASP A 433 16.12 28.93 16.33
C ASP A 433 15.76 28.02 15.15
N ILE A 434 16.41 26.87 15.05
CA ILE A 434 16.17 25.92 13.93
C ILE A 434 14.74 25.35 13.94
N HIS A 435 14.05 25.33 15.08
CA HIS A 435 12.69 24.81 15.20
C HIS A 435 11.65 25.78 14.67
N ASP A 436 11.97 27.08 14.64
CA ASP A 436 11.11 28.13 14.09
C ASP A 436 11.30 28.34 12.58
N LEU A 437 12.43 27.86 12.03
CA LEU A 437 12.72 27.95 10.61
C LEU A 437 11.85 26.98 9.79
N PRO A 438 11.42 27.37 8.57
CA PRO A 438 10.69 26.49 7.66
C PRO A 438 11.47 25.20 7.35
N GLU A 439 10.77 24.07 7.25
CA GLU A 439 11.36 22.80 6.84
C GLU A 439 12.02 22.90 5.45
N SER A 440 11.46 23.69 4.55
CA SER A 440 12.03 23.95 3.22
C SER A 440 13.41 24.63 3.27
N VAL A 441 13.67 25.42 4.29
CA VAL A 441 14.99 26.06 4.52
C VAL A 441 15.94 25.08 5.20
N VAL A 442 15.55 24.57 6.36
CA VAL A 442 16.40 23.67 7.15
C VAL A 442 16.72 22.37 6.38
N GLY A 443 15.71 21.76 5.76
CA GLY A 443 15.86 20.51 5.00
C GLY A 443 16.74 20.62 3.76
N ARG A 444 16.95 21.83 3.21
CA ARG A 444 17.89 22.05 2.11
C ARG A 444 19.29 22.38 2.60
N ARG A 445 19.41 22.94 3.80
CA ARG A 445 20.67 23.50 4.34
C ARG A 445 21.34 22.62 5.38
N ILE A 446 20.59 21.73 6.02
CA ILE A 446 21.13 20.72 6.92
C ILE A 446 20.86 19.34 6.32
N SER A 447 21.91 18.60 6.01
CA SER A 447 21.83 17.20 5.64
C SER A 447 22.06 16.30 6.83
N TYR A 448 21.23 15.28 7.01
CA TYR A 448 21.34 14.31 8.10
C TYR A 448 21.42 12.89 7.57
N ALA A 449 22.32 12.08 8.12
CA ALA A 449 22.36 10.63 7.89
C ALA A 449 22.70 9.90 9.18
N SER A 450 21.99 8.80 9.45
CA SER A 450 22.17 7.96 10.64
C SER A 450 22.33 6.48 10.27
N SER A 451 22.66 5.67 11.26
CA SER A 451 22.68 4.20 11.13
C SER A 451 21.29 3.59 11.00
N ASP A 452 20.27 4.25 11.59
CA ASP A 452 18.86 3.84 11.44
C ASP A 452 18.30 4.43 10.13
N VAL A 453 18.03 3.54 9.17
CA VAL A 453 17.68 3.91 7.80
C VAL A 453 16.33 3.34 7.42
N PHE A 454 15.43 4.23 7.03
CA PHE A 454 14.18 3.85 6.40
C PHE A 454 14.25 4.10 4.89
N ALA A 455 13.95 3.06 4.10
CA ALA A 455 13.77 3.18 2.66
C ALA A 455 12.29 2.98 2.31
N PHE A 456 11.74 3.91 1.54
CA PHE A 456 10.36 3.81 1.04
C PHE A 456 10.27 2.75 -0.06
N GLN A 457 9.11 2.13 -0.17
CA GLN A 457 8.83 1.24 -1.28
C GLN A 457 8.92 2.01 -2.60
N GLY A 458 9.67 1.47 -3.55
CA GLY A 458 9.98 2.10 -4.83
C GLY A 458 11.39 1.78 -5.28
N SER A 459 11.88 2.52 -6.27
CA SER A 459 13.21 2.31 -6.83
C SER A 459 14.34 2.79 -5.89
N LEU A 460 15.53 2.26 -6.09
CA LEU A 460 16.73 2.73 -5.41
C LEU A 460 17.02 4.20 -5.76
N GLY A 461 16.81 4.58 -7.02
CA GLY A 461 16.92 5.97 -7.49
C GLY A 461 15.90 6.89 -6.81
N ASP A 462 14.64 6.48 -6.67
CA ASP A 462 13.64 7.25 -5.94
C ASP A 462 14.04 7.50 -4.50
N ASN A 463 14.61 6.49 -3.85
CA ASN A 463 15.09 6.60 -2.49
C ASN A 463 16.35 7.47 -2.37
N LEU A 464 17.25 7.41 -3.34
CA LEU A 464 18.44 8.28 -3.40
C LEU A 464 18.04 9.75 -3.55
N LEU A 465 17.09 10.04 -4.45
CA LEU A 465 16.64 11.38 -4.78
C LEU A 465 15.52 11.90 -3.86
N TYR A 466 15.10 11.10 -2.88
CA TYR A 466 13.98 11.45 -1.99
C TYR A 466 14.14 12.82 -1.33
N GLY A 467 15.35 13.15 -0.89
CA GLY A 467 15.66 14.43 -0.26
C GLY A 467 15.64 15.65 -1.20
N LEU A 468 15.42 15.47 -2.51
CA LEU A 468 15.30 16.53 -3.50
C LEU A 468 13.85 16.80 -3.92
N LYS A 469 12.88 16.00 -3.45
CA LYS A 469 11.46 16.12 -3.82
C LYS A 469 10.74 17.13 -2.91
N HIS A 470 10.96 18.42 -3.14
CA HIS A 470 10.41 19.48 -2.26
C HIS A 470 9.08 20.07 -2.73
N ALA A 471 8.94 20.30 -4.04
CA ALA A 471 7.75 20.88 -4.65
C ALA A 471 7.71 20.51 -6.15
N PRO A 472 6.52 20.47 -6.78
CA PRO A 472 6.45 20.28 -8.23
C PRO A 472 7.04 21.50 -8.95
N LEU A 473 8.00 21.27 -9.86
CA LEU A 473 8.70 22.33 -10.58
C LEU A 473 8.00 22.73 -11.87
N THR A 474 7.24 21.82 -12.47
CA THR A 474 6.58 22.01 -13.76
C THR A 474 5.11 21.69 -13.66
N GLU A 475 4.28 22.43 -14.42
CA GLU A 475 2.88 22.07 -14.63
C GLU A 475 2.78 21.18 -15.88
N ILE A 476 2.11 20.04 -15.75
CA ILE A 476 1.83 19.16 -16.88
C ILE A 476 0.54 19.60 -17.56
N VAL A 477 0.61 19.79 -18.87
CA VAL A 477 -0.56 20.03 -19.72
C VAL A 477 -1.11 18.69 -20.19
N TYR A 478 -2.35 18.39 -19.81
CA TYR A 478 -3.07 17.20 -20.25
C TYR A 478 -4.00 17.55 -21.40
N GLU A 479 -4.20 16.60 -22.32
CA GLU A 479 -5.08 16.75 -23.47
C GLU A 479 -6.17 15.68 -23.51
N GLY A 480 -7.33 16.00 -24.12
CA GLY A 480 -8.43 15.07 -24.31
C GLY A 480 -9.04 14.54 -23.03
N ASP A 481 -9.28 13.22 -22.98
CA ASP A 481 -9.91 12.57 -21.83
C ASP A 481 -9.11 12.72 -20.54
N ARG A 482 -7.79 12.79 -20.65
CA ARG A 482 -6.88 12.99 -19.48
C ARG A 482 -7.06 14.38 -18.88
N GLU A 483 -7.26 15.41 -19.72
CA GLU A 483 -7.58 16.77 -19.23
C GLU A 483 -8.90 16.81 -18.47
N ALA A 484 -9.94 16.20 -19.03
CA ALA A 484 -11.27 16.15 -18.39
C ALA A 484 -11.21 15.42 -17.05
N HIS A 485 -10.46 14.31 -16.97
CA HIS A 485 -10.24 13.55 -15.74
C HIS A 485 -9.47 14.39 -14.70
N ARG A 486 -8.38 15.03 -15.09
CA ARG A 486 -7.59 15.89 -14.22
C ARG A 486 -8.39 17.06 -13.68
N ARG A 487 -9.19 17.71 -14.53
CA ARG A 487 -10.08 18.80 -14.11
C ARG A 487 -11.10 18.35 -13.07
N TRP A 488 -11.65 17.15 -13.25
CA TRP A 488 -12.55 16.55 -12.26
C TRP A 488 -11.84 16.27 -10.95
N GLU A 489 -10.63 15.69 -10.97
CA GLU A 489 -9.82 15.43 -9.77
C GLU A 489 -9.52 16.70 -8.97
N LEU A 490 -9.12 17.79 -9.66
CA LEU A 490 -8.83 19.08 -9.05
C LEU A 490 -10.05 19.67 -8.34
N VAL A 491 -11.23 19.59 -8.97
CA VAL A 491 -12.49 20.05 -8.35
C VAL A 491 -12.81 19.22 -7.09
N GLU A 492 -12.68 17.90 -7.15
CA GLU A 492 -12.97 17.03 -6.01
C GLU A 492 -11.91 17.19 -4.89
N ALA A 493 -10.63 17.40 -5.24
CA ALA A 493 -9.58 17.69 -4.27
C ALA A 493 -9.88 19.00 -3.51
N LYS A 494 -10.23 20.07 -4.24
CA LYS A 494 -10.60 21.37 -3.64
C LYS A 494 -11.81 21.26 -2.72
N LEU A 495 -12.85 20.51 -3.14
CA LEU A 495 -14.06 20.29 -2.33
C LEU A 495 -13.78 19.42 -1.09
N ALA A 496 -12.82 18.50 -1.17
CA ALA A 496 -12.36 17.70 -0.05
C ALA A 496 -11.31 18.42 0.83
N GLY A 497 -10.84 19.63 0.44
CA GLY A 497 -9.78 20.35 1.15
C GLY A 497 -8.41 19.66 1.09
N ASN A 498 -8.15 18.92 0.03
CA ASN A 498 -6.87 18.27 -0.22
C ASN A 498 -5.99 19.15 -1.10
N PRO A 499 -4.66 19.01 -1.04
CA PRO A 499 -3.77 19.66 -1.98
C PRO A 499 -4.02 19.17 -3.41
N HIS A 500 -3.61 19.96 -4.38
CA HIS A 500 -3.87 19.71 -5.80
C HIS A 500 -2.59 19.51 -6.62
N TYR A 501 -1.48 19.20 -5.92
CA TYR A 501 -0.21 18.92 -6.57
C TYR A 501 -0.32 17.70 -7.51
N ASP A 502 0.43 17.76 -8.60
CA ASP A 502 0.50 16.64 -9.55
C ASP A 502 1.72 15.77 -9.26
N LEU A 503 1.50 14.50 -9.01
CA LEU A 503 2.58 13.54 -8.75
C LEU A 503 3.41 13.22 -10.01
N ASN A 504 2.84 13.42 -11.21
CA ASN A 504 3.54 13.20 -12.47
C ASN A 504 4.44 14.39 -12.87
N SER A 505 4.33 15.53 -12.17
CA SER A 505 5.23 16.67 -12.34
C SER A 505 6.66 16.30 -11.95
N ASP A 506 7.62 17.02 -12.49
CA ASP A 506 9.00 16.92 -11.99
C ASP A 506 9.08 17.55 -10.59
N TRP A 507 9.47 16.72 -9.60
CA TRP A 507 9.61 17.10 -8.20
C TRP A 507 11.08 17.30 -7.80
N ILE A 508 12.03 17.01 -8.71
CA ILE A 508 13.46 17.01 -8.39
C ILE A 508 14.00 18.43 -8.38
N ASP A 509 14.41 18.90 -7.22
CA ASP A 509 15.10 20.18 -7.07
C ASP A 509 16.57 20.03 -7.49
N TYR A 510 16.86 20.31 -8.76
CA TYR A 510 18.21 20.25 -9.34
C TYR A 510 19.15 21.23 -8.65
N GLN A 511 18.68 22.41 -8.27
CA GLN A 511 19.51 23.43 -7.61
C GLN A 511 19.93 22.98 -6.20
N ALA A 512 19.05 22.29 -5.48
CA ALA A 512 19.40 21.71 -4.18
C ALA A 512 20.45 20.60 -4.31
N ALA A 513 20.55 19.96 -5.48
CA ALA A 513 21.63 19.06 -5.80
C ALA A 513 22.88 19.76 -6.32
N GLY A 514 22.84 21.07 -6.60
CA GLY A 514 23.91 21.78 -7.29
C GLY A 514 24.02 21.40 -8.76
N ALA A 515 22.95 20.93 -9.36
CA ALA A 515 22.87 20.50 -10.75
C ALA A 515 22.04 21.49 -11.59
N THR A 516 22.33 21.58 -12.87
CA THR A 516 21.61 22.46 -13.81
C THR A 516 20.45 21.75 -14.52
N GLY A 517 20.42 20.41 -14.49
CA GLY A 517 19.40 19.59 -15.14
C GLY A 517 19.64 18.10 -14.91
N PRO A 518 18.85 17.22 -15.57
CA PRO A 518 18.90 15.77 -15.39
C PRO A 518 20.26 15.15 -15.66
N ASP A 519 20.96 15.55 -16.74
CA ASP A 519 22.25 14.99 -17.12
C ASP A 519 23.32 15.31 -16.09
N ASP A 520 23.35 16.57 -15.60
CA ASP A 520 24.27 17.02 -14.58
C ASP A 520 24.00 16.34 -13.24
N LEU A 521 22.72 16.18 -12.89
CA LEU A 521 22.31 15.40 -11.71
C LEU A 521 22.77 13.94 -11.83
N PHE A 522 22.68 13.32 -13.00
CA PHE A 522 23.13 11.95 -13.19
C PHE A 522 24.64 11.80 -13.00
N ALA A 523 25.44 12.75 -13.49
CA ALA A 523 26.88 12.78 -13.23
C ALA A 523 27.17 12.86 -11.71
N LYS A 524 26.40 13.67 -10.99
CA LYS A 524 26.50 13.77 -9.53
C LYS A 524 26.08 12.49 -8.81
N ILE A 525 25.00 11.83 -9.26
CA ILE A 525 24.56 10.52 -8.74
C ILE A 525 25.73 9.54 -8.83
N ARG A 526 26.37 9.46 -9.99
CA ARG A 526 27.52 8.57 -10.19
C ARG A 526 28.65 8.89 -9.20
N ALA A 527 29.04 10.15 -9.09
CA ALA A 527 30.08 10.57 -8.15
C ALA A 527 29.75 10.20 -6.69
N VAL A 528 28.53 10.43 -6.27
CA VAL A 528 28.07 10.10 -4.90
C VAL A 528 28.07 8.59 -4.67
N LEU A 529 27.60 7.78 -5.64
CA LEU A 529 27.63 6.32 -5.54
C LEU A 529 29.05 5.79 -5.41
N ASP A 530 30.03 6.39 -6.12
CA ASP A 530 31.45 6.03 -6.01
C ASP A 530 32.04 6.42 -4.65
N VAL A 531 31.66 7.56 -4.09
CA VAL A 531 32.06 8.01 -2.75
C VAL A 531 31.61 7.03 -1.68
N VAL A 532 30.36 6.59 -1.72
CA VAL A 532 29.81 5.66 -0.71
C VAL A 532 30.06 4.18 -1.05
N LEU A 533 30.83 3.90 -2.08
CA LEU A 533 31.13 2.53 -2.55
C LEU A 533 29.88 1.71 -2.85
N LEU A 534 28.85 2.36 -3.41
CA LEU A 534 27.57 1.71 -3.80
C LEU A 534 27.51 1.41 -5.30
N SER A 535 28.41 1.97 -6.13
CA SER A 535 28.42 1.80 -7.58
C SER A 535 28.48 0.34 -8.02
N ASN A 536 29.32 -0.47 -7.35
CA ASN A 536 29.41 -1.90 -7.63
C ASN A 536 28.15 -2.66 -7.23
N ASP A 537 27.52 -2.28 -6.12
CA ASP A 537 26.26 -2.87 -5.67
C ASP A 537 25.15 -2.56 -6.70
N VAL A 538 25.02 -1.30 -7.14
CA VAL A 538 24.04 -0.86 -8.12
C VAL A 538 24.27 -1.54 -9.48
N LEU A 539 25.52 -1.64 -9.92
CA LEU A 539 25.86 -2.38 -11.12
C LEU A 539 25.50 -3.87 -11.01
N ALA A 540 25.76 -4.49 -9.85
CA ALA A 540 25.41 -5.89 -9.61
C ALA A 540 23.89 -6.12 -9.62
N LEU A 541 23.11 -5.14 -9.18
CA LEU A 541 21.64 -5.16 -9.29
C LEU A 541 21.20 -4.96 -10.74
N ALA A 542 21.80 -4.01 -11.45
CA ALA A 542 21.51 -3.73 -12.86
C ALA A 542 21.70 -4.95 -13.75
N VAL A 543 22.85 -5.60 -13.65
CA VAL A 543 23.17 -6.74 -14.53
C VAL A 543 22.31 -7.98 -14.24
N ARG A 544 21.65 -8.02 -13.08
CA ARG A 544 20.67 -9.07 -12.70
C ARG A 544 19.23 -8.74 -13.13
N SER A 545 18.97 -7.51 -13.59
CA SER A 545 17.65 -7.14 -14.09
C SER A 545 17.42 -7.69 -15.48
N THR A 546 16.15 -7.86 -15.84
CA THR A 546 15.67 -8.14 -17.20
C THR A 546 15.15 -6.84 -17.81
N ILE A 547 15.27 -6.68 -19.10
CA ILE A 547 14.73 -5.55 -19.84
C ILE A 547 13.80 -6.00 -20.95
N ASP A 548 12.82 -5.18 -21.28
CA ASP A 548 12.02 -5.39 -22.48
C ASP A 548 12.78 -4.86 -23.71
N PRO A 549 13.21 -5.75 -24.64
CA PRO A 549 13.95 -5.32 -25.83
C PRO A 549 13.11 -4.52 -26.82
N THR A 550 11.78 -4.50 -26.68
CA THR A 550 10.89 -3.68 -27.53
C THR A 550 10.86 -2.23 -27.09
N GLU A 551 10.99 -1.98 -25.80
CA GLU A 551 11.07 -0.63 -25.22
C GLU A 551 12.50 -0.06 -25.31
N HIS A 552 13.52 -0.95 -25.23
CA HIS A 552 14.94 -0.56 -25.17
C HIS A 552 15.75 -1.11 -26.36
N VAL A 553 15.24 -0.97 -27.60
CA VAL A 553 15.80 -1.58 -28.83
C VAL A 553 17.28 -1.26 -29.03
N ALA A 554 17.67 0.01 -28.92
CA ALA A 554 19.05 0.43 -29.10
C ALA A 554 20.00 -0.20 -28.08
N PHE A 555 19.61 -0.19 -26.80
CA PHE A 555 20.39 -0.76 -25.72
C PHE A 555 20.49 -2.30 -25.83
N ALA A 556 19.42 -2.97 -26.17
CA ALA A 556 19.44 -4.42 -26.43
C ALA A 556 20.41 -4.79 -27.54
N GLY A 557 20.46 -4.01 -28.62
CA GLY A 557 21.43 -4.16 -29.72
C GLY A 557 22.89 -3.94 -29.26
N GLU A 558 23.13 -2.93 -28.41
CA GLU A 558 24.47 -2.66 -27.84
C GLU A 558 24.94 -3.82 -26.94
N ILE A 559 24.04 -4.41 -26.14
CA ILE A 559 24.36 -5.59 -25.29
C ILE A 559 24.68 -6.81 -26.14
N VAL A 560 23.94 -7.04 -27.23
CA VAL A 560 24.27 -8.13 -28.18
C VAL A 560 25.65 -7.92 -28.83
N ALA A 561 25.97 -6.70 -29.26
CA ALA A 561 27.27 -6.38 -29.80
C ALA A 561 28.42 -6.61 -28.79
N MET A 562 28.16 -6.39 -27.49
CA MET A 562 29.14 -6.60 -26.42
C MET A 562 29.56 -8.07 -26.27
N ARG A 563 28.76 -9.07 -26.71
CA ARG A 563 29.11 -10.49 -26.69
C ARG A 563 30.42 -10.79 -27.38
N SER A 564 30.63 -10.18 -28.55
CA SER A 564 31.88 -10.36 -29.32
C SER A 564 33.06 -9.66 -28.64
N ALA A 565 32.87 -8.48 -28.05
CA ALA A 565 33.91 -7.77 -27.32
C ALA A 565 34.34 -8.55 -26.08
N LEU A 566 33.38 -9.16 -25.33
CA LEU A 566 33.71 -10.01 -24.19
C LEU A 566 34.53 -11.24 -24.60
N ARG A 567 34.12 -11.93 -25.69
CA ARG A 567 34.81 -13.11 -26.18
C ARG A 567 36.27 -12.77 -26.58
N GLN A 568 36.46 -11.68 -27.32
CA GLN A 568 37.81 -11.20 -27.68
C GLN A 568 38.67 -10.83 -26.45
N ARG A 569 38.07 -10.20 -25.46
CA ARG A 569 38.74 -9.81 -24.24
C ARG A 569 39.20 -11.03 -23.45
N LEU A 570 38.36 -12.05 -23.30
CA LEU A 570 38.68 -13.29 -22.60
C LEU A 570 39.75 -14.09 -23.33
N GLU A 571 39.75 -14.09 -24.68
CA GLU A 571 40.79 -14.72 -25.50
C GLU A 571 42.13 -14.00 -25.32
N ALA A 572 42.13 -12.68 -25.39
CA ALA A 572 43.34 -11.86 -25.25
C ALA A 572 44.02 -12.02 -23.88
N GLU A 573 43.21 -12.15 -22.81
CA GLU A 573 43.67 -12.35 -21.43
C GLU A 573 43.93 -13.82 -21.09
N LYS A 574 43.70 -14.76 -22.01
CA LYS A 574 43.83 -16.22 -21.81
C LYS A 574 42.92 -16.74 -20.67
N LEU A 575 41.71 -16.18 -20.61
CA LEU A 575 40.69 -16.47 -19.62
C LEU A 575 39.45 -17.11 -20.25
N SER A 576 39.58 -17.73 -21.43
CA SER A 576 38.48 -18.31 -22.20
C SER A 576 37.73 -19.42 -21.44
N ASP A 577 38.32 -20.02 -20.42
CA ASP A 577 37.76 -21.03 -19.58
C ASP A 577 36.84 -20.49 -18.46
N LEU A 578 36.82 -19.15 -18.28
CA LEU A 578 35.89 -18.53 -17.32
C LEU A 578 34.43 -18.59 -17.79
N VAL A 579 34.16 -18.64 -19.10
CA VAL A 579 32.80 -18.70 -19.66
C VAL A 579 32.67 -19.81 -20.68
N VAL A 580 31.70 -20.68 -20.44
CA VAL A 580 31.27 -21.69 -21.43
C VAL A 580 30.13 -21.10 -22.24
N PHE A 581 30.43 -20.70 -23.48
CA PHE A 581 29.50 -20.03 -24.38
C PHE A 581 28.40 -20.99 -24.90
N PHE A 582 27.24 -20.45 -25.19
CA PHE A 582 26.19 -21.19 -25.90
C PHE A 582 26.52 -21.27 -27.39
N GLU A 583 26.76 -22.48 -27.88
CA GLU A 583 27.03 -22.76 -29.29
C GLU A 583 26.03 -23.80 -29.83
N PRO A 584 25.45 -23.61 -31.03
CA PRO A 584 24.42 -24.50 -31.54
C PRO A 584 24.86 -25.95 -31.71
N GLY A 585 26.15 -26.17 -31.97
CA GLY A 585 26.73 -27.50 -32.27
C GLY A 585 27.37 -28.20 -31.07
N SER A 586 27.42 -27.57 -29.87
CA SER A 586 28.08 -28.16 -28.70
C SER A 586 27.20 -28.18 -27.48
N TYR A 587 27.46 -29.09 -26.54
CA TYR A 587 26.81 -29.16 -25.24
C TYR A 587 27.50 -28.18 -24.29
N ASN A 588 26.70 -27.35 -23.59
CA ASN A 588 27.22 -26.46 -22.56
C ASN A 588 27.18 -27.19 -21.21
N VAL A 589 28.33 -27.59 -20.72
CA VAL A 589 28.45 -28.37 -19.46
C VAL A 589 28.03 -27.63 -18.21
N GLU A 590 28.01 -26.30 -18.22
CA GLU A 590 27.61 -25.42 -17.09
C GLU A 590 26.14 -25.05 -17.15
N ALA A 591 25.43 -25.43 -18.22
CA ALA A 591 23.99 -25.22 -18.35
C ALA A 591 23.23 -26.51 -18.00
N THR A 592 21.95 -26.36 -17.64
CA THR A 592 21.09 -27.49 -17.34
C THR A 592 20.86 -28.38 -18.58
N VAL A 593 20.53 -29.66 -18.38
CA VAL A 593 20.14 -30.56 -19.46
C VAL A 593 18.94 -30.00 -20.22
N GLY A 594 17.98 -29.38 -19.55
CA GLY A 594 16.82 -28.75 -20.17
C GLY A 594 17.20 -27.61 -21.10
N GLU A 595 18.09 -26.70 -20.66
CA GLU A 595 18.60 -25.58 -21.48
C GLU A 595 19.38 -26.10 -22.70
N ASN A 596 20.15 -27.16 -22.53
CA ASN A 596 20.87 -27.79 -23.61
C ASN A 596 19.95 -28.48 -24.64
N LEU A 597 18.88 -29.12 -24.16
CA LEU A 597 17.92 -29.80 -25.04
C LEU A 597 17.10 -28.77 -25.85
N LEU A 598 16.57 -27.73 -25.18
CA LEU A 598 15.77 -26.68 -25.82
C LEU A 598 16.63 -25.70 -26.62
N PHE A 599 17.90 -25.59 -26.31
CA PHE A 599 18.79 -24.50 -26.72
C PHE A 599 18.11 -23.15 -26.51
N GLY A 600 17.63 -22.96 -25.30
CA GLY A 600 16.81 -21.82 -24.91
C GLY A 600 16.35 -21.90 -23.46
N THR A 601 15.54 -20.96 -23.08
CA THR A 601 14.94 -20.89 -21.75
C THR A 601 13.41 -20.75 -21.86
N VAL A 602 12.70 -21.12 -20.81
CA VAL A 602 11.24 -20.92 -20.72
C VAL A 602 10.96 -19.54 -20.16
N THR A 603 10.07 -18.80 -20.81
CA THR A 603 9.71 -17.42 -20.45
C THR A 603 9.04 -17.30 -19.08
N ASP A 604 8.42 -18.40 -18.59
CA ASP A 604 7.77 -18.46 -17.28
C ASP A 604 8.05 -19.82 -16.63
N SER A 605 8.81 -19.84 -15.54
CA SER A 605 9.20 -21.05 -14.82
C SER A 605 8.01 -21.92 -14.39
N ASN A 606 6.85 -21.32 -14.10
CA ASN A 606 5.64 -22.05 -13.74
C ASN A 606 5.00 -22.79 -14.95
N ARG A 607 5.36 -22.40 -16.16
CA ARG A 607 4.86 -23.05 -17.39
C ARG A 607 5.70 -24.24 -17.83
N TRP A 608 6.90 -24.38 -17.29
CA TRP A 608 7.73 -25.57 -17.59
C TRP A 608 7.01 -26.85 -17.23
N GLU A 609 6.50 -26.96 -16.00
CA GLU A 609 5.85 -28.14 -15.49
C GLU A 609 4.55 -28.51 -16.24
N THR A 610 3.74 -27.53 -16.56
CA THR A 610 2.39 -27.75 -17.12
C THR A 610 2.34 -27.84 -18.64
N ALA A 611 3.24 -27.16 -19.34
CA ALA A 611 3.14 -27.00 -20.79
C ALA A 611 4.17 -27.83 -21.56
N LEU A 612 5.38 -28.06 -21.02
CA LEU A 612 6.44 -28.78 -21.72
C LEU A 612 6.50 -30.24 -21.32
N GLU A 613 6.55 -30.54 -20.02
CA GLU A 613 6.71 -31.93 -19.55
C GLU A 613 5.55 -32.85 -19.97
N ASN A 614 4.34 -32.30 -19.97
CA ASN A 614 3.11 -33.06 -20.34
C ASN A 614 2.76 -32.91 -21.82
N HIS A 615 3.52 -32.12 -22.60
CA HIS A 615 3.18 -31.89 -24.01
C HIS A 615 3.50 -33.14 -24.88
N PRO A 616 2.57 -33.59 -25.74
CA PRO A 616 2.78 -34.80 -26.56
C PRO A 616 3.98 -34.70 -27.50
N PHE A 617 4.27 -33.49 -27.99
CA PHE A 617 5.43 -33.21 -28.83
C PHE A 617 6.74 -33.51 -28.10
N PHE A 618 6.88 -33.01 -26.87
CA PHE A 618 8.07 -33.19 -26.04
C PHE A 618 8.37 -34.68 -25.83
N LYS A 619 7.34 -35.43 -25.43
CA LYS A 619 7.44 -36.92 -25.28
C LYS A 619 7.83 -37.62 -26.57
N THR A 620 7.29 -37.17 -27.70
CA THR A 620 7.59 -37.77 -29.02
C THR A 620 9.04 -37.53 -29.41
N VAL A 621 9.58 -36.34 -29.20
CA VAL A 621 10.99 -36.05 -29.50
C VAL A 621 11.91 -36.84 -28.60
N LEU A 622 11.66 -36.92 -27.30
CA LEU A 622 12.47 -37.73 -26.37
C LEU A 622 12.49 -39.20 -26.75
N LYS A 623 11.35 -39.78 -27.17
CA LYS A 623 11.27 -41.17 -27.61
C LYS A 623 12.03 -41.39 -28.92
N ARG A 624 11.90 -40.47 -29.90
CA ARG A 624 12.63 -40.57 -31.18
C ARG A 624 14.14 -40.47 -31.01
N ALA A 625 14.58 -39.58 -30.13
CA ALA A 625 15.99 -39.39 -29.83
C ALA A 625 16.58 -40.50 -28.92
N GLY A 626 15.78 -41.46 -28.48
CA GLY A 626 16.21 -42.50 -27.55
C GLY A 626 16.60 -41.98 -26.16
N LEU A 627 16.13 -40.78 -25.81
CA LEU A 627 16.44 -40.14 -24.54
C LEU A 627 15.42 -40.43 -23.43
N HIS A 628 14.23 -40.95 -23.79
CA HIS A 628 13.15 -41.17 -22.82
C HIS A 628 13.50 -42.21 -21.73
N GLU A 629 14.07 -43.33 -22.12
CA GLU A 629 14.52 -44.36 -21.19
C GLU A 629 15.79 -43.96 -20.46
N THR A 630 16.75 -43.36 -21.15
CA THR A 630 17.99 -42.85 -20.54
C THR A 630 17.73 -41.75 -19.50
N PHE A 631 16.77 -40.85 -19.75
CA PHE A 631 16.40 -39.83 -18.77
C PHE A 631 15.60 -40.37 -17.62
N TYR A 632 14.83 -41.45 -17.81
CA TYR A 632 14.17 -42.16 -16.71
C TYR A 632 15.20 -42.81 -15.78
N GLU A 633 16.19 -43.52 -16.32
CA GLU A 633 17.28 -44.13 -15.53
C GLU A 633 18.09 -43.06 -14.80
N MET A 634 18.48 -42.03 -15.50
CA MET A 634 19.21 -40.89 -14.94
C MET A 634 18.40 -40.20 -13.81
N GLY A 635 17.10 -40.00 -14.02
CA GLY A 635 16.21 -39.38 -13.03
C GLY A 635 16.03 -40.24 -11.78
N LEU A 636 15.98 -41.58 -11.93
CA LEU A 636 15.98 -42.50 -10.79
C LEU A 636 17.26 -42.37 -9.96
N GLU A 637 18.42 -42.34 -10.60
CA GLU A 637 19.70 -42.22 -9.94
C GLU A 637 19.86 -40.85 -9.29
N ILE A 638 19.39 -39.76 -9.90
CA ILE A 638 19.31 -38.43 -9.26
C ILE A 638 18.41 -38.47 -8.03
N ALA A 639 17.21 -39.05 -8.13
CA ALA A 639 16.28 -39.17 -7.01
C ALA A 639 16.85 -39.97 -5.85
N GLU A 640 17.49 -41.12 -6.12
CA GLU A 640 18.13 -41.97 -5.13
C GLU A 640 19.25 -41.21 -4.40
N ASN A 641 20.16 -40.60 -5.15
CA ASN A 641 21.28 -39.81 -4.60
C ASN A 641 20.79 -38.64 -3.74
N VAL A 642 19.78 -37.90 -4.22
CA VAL A 642 19.27 -36.74 -3.49
C VAL A 642 18.53 -37.17 -2.21
N VAL A 643 17.66 -38.16 -2.29
CA VAL A 643 16.95 -38.69 -1.12
C VAL A 643 17.94 -39.22 -0.08
N GLU A 644 18.98 -39.95 -0.52
CA GLU A 644 20.01 -40.48 0.40
C GLU A 644 20.81 -39.36 1.08
N LEU A 645 21.25 -38.33 0.32
CA LEU A 645 22.09 -37.26 0.84
C LEU A 645 21.34 -36.23 1.69
N PHE A 646 20.06 -35.98 1.41
CA PHE A 646 19.32 -34.85 1.97
C PHE A 646 18.17 -35.24 2.91
N ARG A 647 17.83 -36.52 3.06
CA ARG A 647 16.71 -37.04 3.91
C ARG A 647 16.77 -36.49 5.34
N ASP A 648 17.96 -36.45 5.93
CA ASP A 648 18.15 -36.13 7.33
C ASP A 648 18.53 -34.65 7.57
N LEU A 649 18.54 -33.82 6.51
CA LEU A 649 18.84 -32.41 6.61
C LEU A 649 17.59 -31.57 6.89
N PRO A 650 17.70 -30.50 7.72
CA PRO A 650 16.59 -29.59 7.95
C PRO A 650 16.22 -28.83 6.66
N PRO A 651 14.92 -28.52 6.43
CA PRO A 651 14.44 -27.91 5.17
C PRO A 651 15.11 -26.59 4.77
N ASP A 652 15.65 -25.86 5.73
CA ASP A 652 16.33 -24.56 5.54
C ASP A 652 17.86 -24.68 5.40
N HIS A 653 18.38 -25.91 5.28
CA HIS A 653 19.81 -26.13 5.13
C HIS A 653 20.34 -25.51 3.81
N PRO A 654 21.50 -24.81 3.83
CA PRO A 654 22.04 -24.14 2.65
C PRO A 654 22.27 -25.02 1.42
N PHE A 655 22.45 -26.33 1.60
CA PHE A 655 22.63 -27.27 0.48
C PHE A 655 21.40 -27.38 -0.40
N PHE A 656 20.18 -27.15 0.12
CA PHE A 656 18.98 -27.13 -0.72
C PHE A 656 18.98 -25.98 -1.72
N GLN A 657 19.68 -24.87 -1.44
CA GLN A 657 19.84 -23.77 -2.42
C GLN A 657 20.71 -24.16 -3.62
N GLN A 658 21.47 -25.24 -3.51
CA GLN A 658 22.32 -25.76 -4.60
C GLN A 658 21.54 -26.72 -5.50
N LEU A 659 20.44 -27.30 -5.02
CA LEU A 659 19.57 -28.15 -5.82
C LEU A 659 18.69 -27.28 -6.73
N THR A 660 18.78 -27.51 -8.04
CA THR A 660 18.02 -26.77 -9.06
C THR A 660 16.76 -27.50 -9.52
N PHE A 661 16.57 -28.75 -9.08
CA PHE A 661 15.55 -29.66 -9.60
C PHE A 661 14.62 -30.26 -8.53
N MET A 662 14.86 -30.02 -7.23
CA MET A 662 14.05 -30.56 -6.14
C MET A 662 14.08 -29.63 -4.91
N THR A 663 12.96 -29.42 -4.25
CA THR A 663 12.86 -28.68 -2.97
C THR A 663 12.88 -29.65 -1.79
N ALA A 664 13.17 -29.14 -0.58
CA ALA A 664 13.16 -29.93 0.63
C ALA A 664 11.80 -30.57 0.93
N GLU A 665 10.71 -29.88 0.61
CA GLU A 665 9.34 -30.35 0.80
C GLU A 665 8.97 -31.50 -0.15
N GLU A 666 9.65 -31.62 -1.29
CA GLU A 666 9.41 -32.67 -2.27
C GLU A 666 10.12 -34.00 -1.94
N ILE A 667 11.16 -33.99 -1.09
CA ILE A 667 11.95 -35.20 -0.74
C ILE A 667 11.09 -36.38 -0.26
N PRO A 668 10.14 -36.20 0.70
CA PRO A 668 9.31 -37.31 1.15
C PRO A 668 8.43 -37.90 0.04
N ALA A 669 7.98 -37.04 -0.91
CA ALA A 669 7.18 -37.49 -2.05
C ALA A 669 8.01 -38.30 -3.04
N TYR A 670 9.27 -37.91 -3.28
CA TYR A 670 10.18 -38.67 -4.12
C TYR A 670 10.66 -39.97 -3.44
N GLU A 671 10.83 -39.99 -2.13
CA GLU A 671 11.11 -41.21 -1.37
C GLU A 671 9.97 -42.26 -1.55
N ALA A 672 8.72 -41.82 -1.40
CA ALA A 672 7.56 -42.67 -1.63
C ALA A 672 7.47 -43.14 -3.10
N LEU A 673 7.80 -42.27 -4.05
CA LEU A 673 7.83 -42.57 -5.48
C LEU A 673 8.88 -43.63 -5.79
N LEU A 674 10.10 -43.46 -5.27
CA LEU A 674 11.18 -44.45 -5.43
C LEU A 674 10.79 -45.83 -4.90
N GLN A 675 10.12 -45.92 -3.74
CA GLN A 675 9.62 -47.17 -3.21
C GLN A 675 8.59 -47.85 -4.15
N LYS A 676 7.77 -47.06 -4.83
CA LYS A 676 6.73 -47.52 -5.76
C LYS A 676 7.31 -48.08 -7.08
N VAL A 677 8.38 -47.45 -7.59
CA VAL A 677 8.97 -47.75 -8.90
C VAL A 677 10.20 -48.63 -8.82
N ARG A 678 10.72 -48.94 -7.64
CA ARG A 678 11.95 -49.67 -7.41
C ARG A 678 11.90 -51.04 -8.11
N GLY A 679 12.88 -51.30 -8.99
CA GLY A 679 13.03 -52.56 -9.73
C GLY A 679 12.02 -52.77 -10.84
N LYS A 680 11.23 -51.74 -11.21
CA LYS A 680 10.30 -51.81 -12.34
C LYS A 680 10.93 -51.17 -13.59
N PRO A 681 10.85 -51.81 -14.74
CA PRO A 681 11.21 -51.18 -16.01
C PRO A 681 10.21 -50.07 -16.34
N LEU A 682 10.61 -49.09 -17.16
CA LEU A 682 9.81 -47.93 -17.54
C LEU A 682 8.41 -48.32 -18.07
N GLU A 683 8.29 -49.45 -18.75
CA GLU A 683 7.04 -49.94 -19.33
C GLU A 683 5.97 -50.31 -18.28
N GLU A 684 6.39 -50.63 -17.06
CA GLU A 684 5.51 -51.01 -15.93
C GLU A 684 5.21 -49.86 -14.99
N VAL A 685 5.78 -48.68 -15.26
CA VAL A 685 5.59 -47.43 -14.44
C VAL A 685 4.48 -46.60 -15.05
N SER A 686 3.66 -45.97 -14.19
CA SER A 686 2.63 -45.06 -14.68
C SER A 686 3.26 -43.86 -15.38
N GLU A 687 2.60 -43.36 -16.42
CA GLU A 687 3.12 -42.24 -17.21
C GLU A 687 3.42 -41.01 -16.34
N ASP A 688 2.54 -40.70 -15.37
CA ASP A 688 2.73 -39.57 -14.44
C ASP A 688 3.97 -39.79 -13.54
N ASP A 689 4.19 -40.98 -13.02
CA ASP A 689 5.36 -41.31 -12.20
C ASP A 689 6.66 -41.23 -13.02
N ALA A 690 6.64 -41.70 -14.26
CA ALA A 690 7.77 -41.63 -15.16
C ALA A 690 8.15 -40.17 -15.51
N ILE A 691 7.15 -39.32 -15.79
CA ILE A 691 7.37 -37.89 -16.06
C ILE A 691 8.00 -37.20 -14.84
N ARG A 692 7.51 -37.47 -13.64
CA ARG A 692 8.07 -36.91 -12.41
C ARG A 692 9.53 -37.28 -12.20
N ILE A 693 9.94 -38.44 -12.58
CA ILE A 693 11.34 -38.92 -12.50
C ILE A 693 12.18 -38.23 -13.60
N ILE A 694 11.71 -38.26 -14.84
CA ILE A 694 12.40 -37.64 -15.98
C ILE A 694 12.63 -36.14 -15.77
N ARG A 695 11.68 -35.44 -15.12
CA ARG A 695 11.78 -34.03 -14.79
C ARG A 695 13.06 -33.67 -14.06
N LEU A 696 13.53 -34.55 -13.16
CA LEU A 696 14.75 -34.27 -12.39
C LEU A 696 15.98 -34.05 -13.24
N CYS A 697 16.01 -34.73 -14.42
CA CYS A 697 17.11 -34.59 -15.35
C CYS A 697 17.22 -33.18 -15.91
N PHE A 698 16.10 -32.48 -16.13
CA PHE A 698 16.14 -31.18 -16.83
C PHE A 698 16.86 -30.10 -16.04
N GLY A 699 16.82 -30.13 -14.70
CA GLY A 699 17.57 -29.22 -13.84
C GLY A 699 19.00 -29.65 -13.53
N TYR A 700 19.45 -30.80 -14.01
CA TYR A 700 20.75 -31.37 -13.70
C TYR A 700 21.88 -30.63 -14.43
N ILE A 701 22.98 -30.40 -13.69
CA ILE A 701 24.24 -29.78 -14.15
C ILE A 701 25.39 -30.62 -13.60
N GLU A 702 26.15 -31.31 -14.43
CA GLU A 702 27.18 -32.26 -14.02
C GLU A 702 28.26 -31.64 -13.10
N PRO A 703 28.90 -30.52 -13.44
CA PRO A 703 29.96 -29.94 -12.61
C PRO A 703 29.48 -29.47 -11.23
N ARG A 704 28.17 -29.17 -11.11
CA ARG A 704 27.57 -28.69 -9.87
C ARG A 704 27.13 -29.84 -8.96
N HIS A 705 26.43 -30.83 -9.52
CA HIS A 705 25.85 -31.93 -8.75
C HIS A 705 26.78 -33.13 -8.61
N ARG A 706 27.65 -33.38 -9.59
CA ARG A 706 28.75 -34.36 -9.59
C ARG A 706 28.32 -35.84 -9.37
N PHE A 707 27.21 -36.24 -9.92
CA PHE A 707 26.76 -37.63 -9.85
C PHE A 707 27.39 -38.53 -10.94
N GLY A 708 28.04 -37.93 -11.95
CA GLY A 708 28.73 -38.68 -13.01
C GLY A 708 27.79 -39.26 -14.07
N LEU A 709 26.61 -38.63 -14.24
CA LEU A 709 25.54 -39.16 -15.08
C LEU A 709 25.60 -38.70 -16.54
N LEU A 710 26.31 -37.59 -16.83
CA LEU A 710 26.45 -37.06 -18.19
C LEU A 710 27.73 -37.57 -18.85
N THR A 711 27.58 -38.55 -19.71
CA THR A 711 28.67 -39.05 -20.56
C THR A 711 28.77 -38.23 -21.84
N ASP A 712 29.95 -38.25 -22.53
CA ASP A 712 30.14 -37.55 -23.79
C ASP A 712 29.15 -38.02 -24.88
N GLU A 713 28.80 -39.32 -24.86
CA GLU A 713 27.82 -39.88 -25.80
C GLU A 713 26.39 -39.31 -25.50
N LEU A 714 26.02 -39.21 -24.25
CA LEU A 714 24.71 -38.67 -23.85
C LEU A 714 24.62 -37.17 -24.19
N MET A 715 25.67 -36.41 -23.92
CA MET A 715 25.76 -34.99 -24.29
C MET A 715 25.58 -34.79 -25.78
N GLN A 716 26.21 -35.65 -26.62
CA GLN A 716 26.05 -35.59 -28.07
C GLN A 716 24.64 -35.92 -28.54
N LYS A 717 23.99 -36.94 -27.93
CA LYS A 717 22.60 -37.29 -28.24
C LYS A 717 21.62 -36.15 -27.87
N ILE A 718 21.87 -35.44 -26.77
CA ILE A 718 21.06 -34.26 -26.39
C ILE A 718 21.21 -33.13 -27.42
N VAL A 719 22.44 -32.88 -27.95
CA VAL A 719 22.67 -31.89 -29.01
C VAL A 719 22.01 -32.27 -30.33
N GLU A 720 21.97 -33.59 -30.67
CA GLU A 720 21.24 -34.07 -31.85
C GLU A 720 19.73 -33.89 -31.70
N ALA A 721 19.17 -34.24 -30.52
CA ALA A 721 17.75 -34.06 -30.21
C ALA A 721 17.32 -32.60 -30.24
N ARG A 722 18.22 -31.67 -29.93
CA ARG A 722 18.00 -30.18 -30.03
C ARG A 722 17.47 -29.75 -31.39
N ARG A 723 17.99 -30.33 -32.47
CA ARG A 723 17.57 -30.00 -33.84
C ARG A 723 16.14 -30.44 -34.10
N GLU A 724 15.78 -31.66 -33.71
CA GLU A 724 14.39 -32.12 -33.82
C GLU A 724 13.41 -31.28 -33.03
N PHE A 725 13.86 -30.80 -31.87
CA PHE A 725 13.09 -29.90 -31.04
C PHE A 725 12.82 -28.56 -31.70
N SER A 726 13.88 -27.92 -32.24
CA SER A 726 13.80 -26.60 -32.89
C SER A 726 12.96 -26.66 -34.18
N ASP A 727 13.16 -27.68 -35.02
CA ASP A 727 12.54 -27.77 -36.33
C ASP A 727 11.06 -28.18 -36.29
N GLY A 728 10.64 -28.84 -35.22
CA GLY A 728 9.30 -29.37 -35.09
C GLY A 728 8.40 -28.66 -34.05
N LEU A 729 8.81 -27.49 -33.50
CA LEU A 729 8.13 -26.83 -32.38
C LEU A 729 6.69 -26.43 -32.75
N PRO A 730 5.66 -26.93 -32.04
CA PRO A 730 4.27 -26.56 -32.24
C PRO A 730 4.01 -25.06 -31.99
N ALA A 731 3.01 -24.51 -32.70
CA ALA A 731 2.70 -23.09 -32.63
C ALA A 731 2.30 -22.59 -31.23
N ASP A 732 1.71 -23.45 -30.42
CA ASP A 732 1.34 -23.17 -29.02
C ASP A 732 2.52 -23.11 -28.04
N LEU A 733 3.68 -23.69 -28.43
CA LEU A 733 4.91 -23.61 -27.65
C LEU A 733 5.85 -22.46 -28.10
N VAL A 734 5.65 -21.89 -29.29
CA VAL A 734 6.51 -20.84 -29.86
C VAL A 734 6.63 -19.59 -28.96
N GLY A 735 5.65 -19.24 -28.18
CA GLY A 735 5.70 -18.09 -27.26
C GLY A 735 6.19 -18.42 -25.84
N ILE A 736 6.38 -19.71 -25.54
CA ILE A 736 6.76 -20.21 -24.22
C ILE A 736 8.27 -20.43 -24.14
N ILE A 737 8.92 -20.78 -25.25
CA ILE A 737 10.35 -21.02 -25.31
C ILE A 737 11.04 -19.86 -26.01
N GLU A 738 12.00 -19.25 -25.35
CA GLU A 738 12.91 -18.27 -25.92
C GLU A 738 14.23 -18.95 -26.29
N HIS A 739 14.49 -19.11 -27.59
CA HIS A 739 15.68 -19.79 -28.09
C HIS A 739 16.93 -18.92 -27.99
N TYR A 740 18.07 -19.52 -27.70
CA TYR A 740 19.37 -18.88 -27.71
C TYR A 740 19.80 -18.52 -29.17
N GLN A 741 19.76 -17.23 -29.48
CA GLN A 741 20.15 -16.68 -30.77
C GLN A 741 21.34 -15.74 -30.56
N PRO A 742 22.48 -15.93 -31.24
CA PRO A 742 23.68 -15.13 -31.04
C PRO A 742 23.49 -13.63 -31.37
N ASP A 743 22.62 -13.33 -32.30
CA ASP A 743 22.33 -12.00 -32.85
C ASP A 743 21.10 -11.33 -32.23
N ARG A 744 20.43 -11.99 -31.29
CA ARG A 744 19.22 -11.46 -30.66
C ARG A 744 19.33 -11.38 -29.13
N TYR A 745 18.77 -10.30 -28.57
CA TYR A 745 18.62 -10.15 -27.12
C TYR A 745 17.51 -11.09 -26.56
N MET A 746 17.77 -11.72 -25.43
CA MET A 746 16.83 -12.61 -24.74
C MET A 746 16.07 -11.81 -23.68
N ALA A 747 14.77 -11.63 -23.84
CA ALA A 747 13.93 -10.86 -22.96
C ALA A 747 13.75 -11.50 -21.57
N SER A 748 13.75 -12.83 -21.51
CA SER A 748 13.61 -13.58 -20.26
C SER A 748 14.90 -13.68 -19.45
N ALA A 749 16.05 -13.38 -20.08
CA ALA A 749 17.36 -13.46 -19.45
C ALA A 749 17.82 -12.12 -18.89
N THR A 750 18.67 -12.17 -17.85
CA THR A 750 19.26 -10.97 -17.28
C THR A 750 20.20 -10.26 -18.26
N ILE A 751 20.50 -8.99 -17.97
CA ILE A 751 21.51 -8.25 -18.76
C ILE A 751 22.84 -9.02 -18.77
N LEU A 752 23.26 -9.57 -17.61
CA LEU A 752 24.50 -10.35 -17.52
C LEU A 752 24.44 -11.62 -18.38
N ASP A 753 23.36 -12.38 -18.33
CA ASP A 753 23.19 -13.57 -19.16
C ASP A 753 23.21 -13.23 -20.66
N ASN A 754 22.67 -12.08 -21.03
CA ASN A 754 22.71 -11.58 -22.38
C ASN A 754 24.12 -11.16 -22.82
N VAL A 755 24.89 -10.54 -21.94
CA VAL A 755 26.31 -10.19 -22.18
C VAL A 755 27.16 -11.45 -22.30
N LEU A 756 27.01 -12.38 -21.37
CA LEU A 756 27.77 -13.62 -21.33
C LEU A 756 27.43 -14.53 -22.50
N PHE A 757 26.16 -14.61 -22.87
CA PHE A 757 25.63 -15.60 -23.80
C PHE A 757 26.26 -16.97 -23.58
N GLY A 758 26.25 -17.40 -22.31
CA GLY A 758 26.91 -18.59 -21.80
C GLY A 758 26.74 -18.72 -20.28
N ARG A 759 27.49 -19.61 -19.68
CA ARG A 759 27.54 -19.86 -18.23
C ARG A 759 28.96 -19.72 -17.70
N ILE A 760 29.07 -19.23 -16.46
CA ILE A 760 30.38 -19.08 -15.81
C ILE A 760 30.90 -20.45 -15.43
N GLY A 761 32.16 -20.77 -15.80
CA GLY A 761 32.79 -22.05 -15.54
C GLY A 761 33.08 -22.26 -14.03
N HIS A 762 32.87 -23.49 -13.58
CA HIS A 762 33.09 -23.89 -12.16
C HIS A 762 34.55 -24.03 -11.76
N LYS A 763 35.48 -24.05 -12.72
CA LYS A 763 36.91 -24.30 -12.47
C LYS A 763 37.60 -23.21 -11.61
N HIS A 764 37.05 -22.00 -11.59
CA HIS A 764 37.62 -20.87 -10.87
C HIS A 764 36.68 -20.43 -9.73
N THR A 765 37.13 -20.48 -8.51
CA THR A 765 36.38 -20.05 -7.32
C THR A 765 36.06 -18.55 -7.34
N ASP A 766 36.95 -17.74 -7.95
CA ASP A 766 36.84 -16.30 -8.13
C ASP A 766 36.25 -15.91 -9.50
N GLY A 767 35.83 -16.89 -10.30
CA GLY A 767 35.37 -16.68 -11.68
C GLY A 767 34.25 -15.65 -11.81
N SER A 768 33.27 -15.69 -10.92
CA SER A 768 32.17 -14.72 -10.89
C SER A 768 32.61 -13.27 -10.62
N GLU A 769 33.62 -13.07 -9.77
CA GLU A 769 34.14 -11.74 -9.45
C GLU A 769 34.98 -11.19 -10.61
N ARG A 770 35.83 -12.05 -11.22
CA ARG A 770 36.62 -11.68 -12.39
C ARG A 770 35.75 -11.32 -13.58
N ILE A 771 34.74 -12.10 -13.86
CA ILE A 771 33.80 -11.82 -14.94
C ILE A 771 33.07 -10.49 -14.70
N ARG A 772 32.62 -10.22 -13.48
CA ARG A 772 31.97 -8.94 -13.17
C ARG A 772 32.91 -7.75 -13.38
N ALA A 773 34.17 -7.90 -13.00
CA ALA A 773 35.17 -6.86 -13.24
C ALA A 773 35.37 -6.61 -14.73
N ILE A 774 35.57 -7.69 -15.51
CA ILE A 774 35.75 -7.58 -17.00
C ILE A 774 34.51 -6.96 -17.67
N VAL A 775 33.30 -7.39 -17.25
CA VAL A 775 32.05 -6.86 -17.77
C VAL A 775 31.87 -5.37 -17.42
N ARG A 776 32.23 -4.96 -16.21
CA ARG A 776 32.24 -3.55 -15.82
C ARG A 776 33.18 -2.73 -16.69
N ASP A 777 34.42 -3.18 -16.84
CA ASP A 777 35.43 -2.49 -17.63
C ASP A 777 35.00 -2.38 -19.10
N LEU A 778 34.30 -3.40 -19.63
CA LEU A 778 33.72 -3.37 -20.99
C LEU A 778 32.57 -2.36 -21.08
N PHE A 779 31.68 -2.29 -20.08
CA PHE A 779 30.62 -1.27 -20.04
C PHE A 779 31.22 0.15 -20.05
N GLU A 780 32.31 0.37 -19.31
CA GLU A 780 33.00 1.67 -19.30
C GLU A 780 33.66 1.97 -20.65
N SER A 781 34.43 1.03 -21.21
CA SER A 781 35.15 1.22 -22.48
C SER A 781 34.24 1.42 -23.67
N LEU A 782 33.05 0.82 -23.67
CA LEU A 782 32.03 0.96 -24.70
C LEU A 782 31.02 2.12 -24.42
N GLY A 783 31.21 2.88 -23.35
CA GLY A 783 30.31 3.97 -22.98
C GLY A 783 28.91 3.56 -22.54
N LEU A 784 28.71 2.28 -22.16
CA LEU A 784 27.43 1.72 -21.77
C LEU A 784 27.17 1.80 -20.25
N TYR A 785 28.19 2.10 -19.46
CA TYR A 785 28.13 2.10 -18.00
C TYR A 785 26.96 2.93 -17.46
N ASN A 786 26.78 4.15 -17.95
CA ASN A 786 25.71 5.03 -17.49
C ASN A 786 24.33 4.48 -17.84
N LYS A 787 24.17 3.86 -19.01
CA LYS A 787 22.90 3.25 -19.43
C LYS A 787 22.54 2.04 -18.57
N VAL A 788 23.53 1.23 -18.21
CA VAL A 788 23.33 0.07 -17.32
C VAL A 788 23.01 0.53 -15.90
N LEU A 789 23.68 1.58 -15.42
CA LEU A 789 23.47 2.09 -14.06
C LEU A 789 22.02 2.53 -13.82
N VAL A 790 21.32 3.06 -14.85
CA VAL A 790 19.91 3.43 -14.76
C VAL A 790 19.06 2.23 -14.34
N PHE A 791 19.25 1.06 -14.95
CA PHE A 791 18.50 -0.16 -14.58
C PHE A 791 18.77 -0.61 -13.14
N GLY A 792 19.97 -0.35 -12.63
CA GLY A 792 20.28 -0.61 -11.22
C GLY A 792 19.60 0.38 -10.27
N LEU A 793 19.46 1.63 -10.70
CA LEU A 793 18.70 2.64 -9.95
C LEU A 793 17.20 2.36 -9.95
N ASP A 794 16.68 1.68 -10.97
CA ASP A 794 15.27 1.26 -11.06
C ASP A 794 14.95 0.02 -10.20
N PHE A 795 15.94 -0.59 -9.57
CA PHE A 795 15.75 -1.73 -8.68
C PHE A 795 14.81 -1.39 -7.53
N ASP A 796 13.70 -2.16 -7.38
CA ASP A 796 12.75 -2.01 -6.27
C ASP A 796 13.38 -2.50 -4.96
N VAL A 797 13.56 -1.60 -4.01
CA VAL A 797 14.17 -1.89 -2.72
C VAL A 797 13.22 -2.61 -1.73
N GLY A 798 11.93 -2.71 -2.07
CA GLY A 798 10.90 -3.29 -1.22
C GLY A 798 10.51 -2.41 -0.04
N ALA A 799 9.44 -2.76 0.64
CA ALA A 799 8.94 -2.03 1.80
C ALA A 799 9.99 -2.03 2.94
N GLY A 800 10.36 -0.85 3.43
CA GLY A 800 11.40 -0.67 4.45
C GLY A 800 12.81 -1.04 3.97
N GLY A 801 13.04 -1.17 2.65
CA GLY A 801 14.34 -1.55 2.10
C GLY A 801 14.74 -3.00 2.38
N LYS A 802 13.78 -3.91 2.55
CA LYS A 802 14.03 -5.31 2.94
C LYS A 802 14.85 -6.12 1.91
N ARG A 803 14.88 -5.66 0.66
CA ARG A 803 15.69 -6.29 -0.41
C ARG A 803 17.16 -5.83 -0.41
N LEU A 804 17.50 -4.83 0.40
CA LEU A 804 18.85 -4.34 0.57
C LEU A 804 19.44 -4.88 1.88
N THR A 805 20.74 -5.15 1.89
CA THR A 805 21.48 -5.45 3.12
C THR A 805 21.54 -4.21 4.03
N SER A 806 21.85 -4.40 5.32
CA SER A 806 21.99 -3.27 6.25
C SER A 806 23.09 -2.30 5.79
N GLY A 807 24.22 -2.82 5.30
CA GLY A 807 25.29 -2.00 4.75
C GLY A 807 24.87 -1.20 3.52
N GLN A 808 24.15 -1.82 2.57
CA GLN A 808 23.63 -1.11 1.39
C GLN A 808 22.64 -0.02 1.77
N ARG A 809 21.76 -0.26 2.76
CA ARG A 809 20.84 0.76 3.26
C ARG A 809 21.58 1.94 3.87
N GLN A 810 22.63 1.70 4.66
CA GLN A 810 23.43 2.77 5.28
C GLN A 810 24.21 3.56 4.22
N LYS A 811 24.82 2.89 3.22
CA LYS A 811 25.43 3.55 2.06
C LYS A 811 24.41 4.42 1.30
N LEU A 812 23.21 3.92 1.07
CA LEU A 812 22.12 4.67 0.40
C LEU A 812 21.71 5.91 1.22
N ASN A 813 21.62 5.79 2.55
CA ASN A 813 21.27 6.93 3.41
C ASN A 813 22.36 8.02 3.39
N LEU A 814 23.62 7.62 3.45
CA LEU A 814 24.72 8.56 3.31
C LEU A 814 24.74 9.20 1.92
N ALA A 815 24.50 8.42 0.86
CA ALA A 815 24.37 8.96 -0.51
C ALA A 815 23.22 9.96 -0.63
N ARG A 816 22.07 9.69 0.01
CA ARG A 816 20.92 10.61 0.09
C ARG A 816 21.27 11.95 0.76
N ALA A 817 22.18 11.93 1.73
CA ALA A 817 22.67 13.14 2.36
C ALA A 817 23.68 13.89 1.46
N LEU A 818 24.60 13.17 0.80
CA LEU A 818 25.66 13.74 -0.02
C LEU A 818 25.19 14.26 -1.38
N ILE A 819 24.07 13.77 -1.91
CA ILE A 819 23.53 14.25 -3.20
C ILE A 819 23.08 15.71 -3.13
N ARG A 820 22.74 16.20 -1.94
CA ARG A 820 22.35 17.60 -1.69
C ARG A 820 23.56 18.48 -1.44
N VAL A 821 23.47 19.74 -1.80
CA VAL A 821 24.44 20.78 -1.40
C VAL A 821 23.92 21.48 -0.16
N SER A 822 24.46 21.13 0.99
CA SER A 822 24.05 21.66 2.29
C SER A 822 25.15 22.51 2.94
N ASP A 823 24.75 23.45 3.80
CA ASP A 823 25.69 24.27 4.57
C ASP A 823 26.25 23.51 5.77
N PHE A 824 25.43 22.58 6.31
CA PHE A 824 25.77 21.72 7.45
C PHE A 824 25.45 20.26 7.16
N TYR A 825 26.37 19.36 7.47
CA TYR A 825 26.17 17.92 7.41
C TYR A 825 26.29 17.36 8.83
N VAL A 826 25.27 16.61 9.22
CA VAL A 826 25.21 15.94 10.53
C VAL A 826 25.14 14.43 10.29
N PHE A 827 26.21 13.73 10.63
CA PHE A 827 26.36 12.31 10.45
C PHE A 827 26.33 11.59 11.80
N ASN A 828 25.29 10.80 12.04
CA ASN A 828 25.10 10.06 13.28
C ASN A 828 25.43 8.58 13.06
N GLN A 829 26.69 8.20 13.17
CA GLN A 829 27.20 6.84 12.96
C GLN A 829 26.63 6.19 11.66
N PRO A 830 26.68 6.85 10.51
CA PRO A 830 25.92 6.46 9.32
C PRO A 830 26.37 5.11 8.71
N LEU A 831 27.52 4.58 9.11
CA LEU A 831 28.18 3.40 8.53
C LEU A 831 28.38 2.24 9.52
N LEU A 832 27.62 2.21 10.62
CA LEU A 832 27.81 1.28 11.74
C LEU A 832 27.73 -0.21 11.34
N ALA A 833 26.96 -0.55 10.28
CA ALA A 833 26.80 -1.93 9.80
C ALA A 833 27.94 -2.39 8.87
N LEU A 834 28.92 -1.54 8.57
CA LEU A 834 30.05 -1.87 7.70
C LEU A 834 31.29 -2.20 8.52
N ASP A 835 32.22 -2.96 7.93
CA ASP A 835 33.53 -3.22 8.51
C ASP A 835 34.36 -1.93 8.60
N GLN A 836 35.31 -1.91 9.52
CA GLN A 836 36.11 -0.74 9.86
C GLN A 836 36.88 -0.17 8.64
N ARG A 837 37.41 -1.04 7.78
CA ARG A 837 38.17 -0.62 6.58
C ARG A 837 37.25 0.10 5.58
N THR A 838 36.09 -0.44 5.37
CA THR A 838 35.07 0.17 4.49
C THR A 838 34.58 1.50 5.07
N GLN A 839 34.34 1.58 6.39
CA GLN A 839 34.01 2.84 7.07
C GLN A 839 35.07 3.91 6.86
N ASP A 840 36.37 3.57 7.08
CA ASP A 840 37.49 4.49 6.87
C ASP A 840 37.53 4.99 5.42
N GLN A 841 37.44 4.08 4.46
CA GLN A 841 37.50 4.42 3.06
C GLN A 841 36.35 5.35 2.64
N ILE A 842 35.10 5.07 3.03
CA ILE A 842 33.94 5.91 2.72
C ILE A 842 34.08 7.27 3.42
N THR A 843 34.48 7.31 4.67
CA THR A 843 34.64 8.56 5.41
C THR A 843 35.65 9.48 4.72
N ARG A 844 36.82 8.97 4.36
CA ARG A 844 37.86 9.74 3.63
C ARG A 844 37.35 10.24 2.28
N LYS A 845 36.67 9.39 1.50
CA LYS A 845 36.06 9.79 0.22
C LYS A 845 34.96 10.84 0.39
N ALA A 846 34.11 10.71 1.41
CA ALA A 846 33.08 11.67 1.69
C ALA A 846 33.65 13.05 2.09
N PHE A 847 34.72 13.04 2.89
CA PHE A 847 35.46 14.27 3.21
C PHE A 847 36.06 14.92 1.96
N ALA A 848 36.75 14.16 1.13
CA ALA A 848 37.34 14.69 -0.12
C ALA A 848 36.23 15.27 -1.01
N PHE A 849 35.15 14.56 -1.22
CA PHE A 849 34.00 15.01 -2.02
C PHE A 849 33.38 16.31 -1.50
N LEU A 850 33.18 16.43 -0.17
CA LEU A 850 32.58 17.62 0.42
C LEU A 850 33.52 18.84 0.44
N ARG A 851 34.83 18.64 0.39
CA ARG A 851 35.86 19.70 0.41
C ARG A 851 36.37 20.12 -0.95
N ASP A 852 36.03 19.36 -2.03
CA ASP A 852 36.48 19.66 -3.40
C ASP A 852 35.73 20.88 -4.02
N GLY A 853 34.63 21.34 -3.40
CA GLY A 853 33.87 22.50 -3.86
C GLY A 853 34.36 23.85 -3.34
N GLU A 854 33.95 24.96 -4.01
CA GLU A 854 34.21 26.33 -3.54
C GLU A 854 33.59 26.61 -2.15
N ARG A 855 32.49 25.94 -1.81
CA ARG A 855 31.83 26.01 -0.52
C ARG A 855 32.35 24.89 0.37
N LYS A 856 32.94 25.26 1.51
CA LYS A 856 33.34 24.30 2.54
C LYS A 856 32.18 24.19 3.54
N PRO A 857 31.40 23.11 3.53
CA PRO A 857 30.32 22.94 4.50
C PRO A 857 30.90 22.64 5.89
N ALA A 858 30.12 22.92 6.92
CA ALA A 858 30.40 22.44 8.26
C ALA A 858 29.98 20.98 8.39
N ILE A 859 30.77 20.16 9.07
CA ILE A 859 30.53 18.74 9.25
C ILE A 859 30.55 18.38 10.72
N LEU A 860 29.46 17.81 11.23
CA LEU A 860 29.41 17.15 12.53
C LEU A 860 29.30 15.66 12.31
N TRP A 861 30.20 14.88 12.88
CA TRP A 861 30.17 13.43 12.72
C TRP A 861 30.31 12.70 14.06
N VAL A 862 29.30 11.95 14.45
CA VAL A 862 29.39 11.03 15.57
C VAL A 862 30.12 9.78 15.10
N LEU A 863 31.30 9.55 15.60
CA LEU A 863 32.21 8.48 15.19
C LEU A 863 31.93 7.20 15.99
N ALA A 864 31.75 6.08 15.28
CA ALA A 864 31.81 4.76 15.90
C ALA A 864 33.26 4.32 16.16
N ASN A 865 34.19 4.68 15.28
CA ASN A 865 35.61 4.43 15.40
C ASN A 865 36.36 5.72 15.74
N GLN A 866 37.00 5.76 16.90
CA GLN A 866 37.75 6.94 17.39
C GLN A 866 39.00 7.24 16.57
N ASP A 867 39.58 6.26 15.88
CA ASP A 867 40.79 6.45 15.05
C ASP A 867 40.57 7.46 13.92
N LEU A 868 39.34 7.62 13.49
CA LEU A 868 38.93 8.58 12.43
C LEU A 868 38.89 10.03 12.94
N ALA A 869 39.03 10.26 14.23
CA ALA A 869 39.00 11.61 14.81
C ALA A 869 40.12 12.54 14.29
N GLU A 870 41.25 11.97 13.84
CA GLU A 870 42.36 12.70 13.24
C GLU A 870 42.02 13.46 11.95
N LEU A 871 40.92 13.06 11.27
CA LEU A 871 40.46 13.70 10.05
C LEU A 871 39.75 15.03 10.28
N PHE A 872 39.40 15.32 11.54
CA PHE A 872 38.57 16.47 11.90
C PHE A 872 39.40 17.63 12.43
N ASP A 873 38.83 18.84 12.39
CA ASP A 873 39.43 20.03 12.94
C ASP A 873 39.41 20.02 14.47
N ARG A 874 38.35 19.44 15.04
CA ARG A 874 38.09 19.44 16.48
C ARG A 874 37.34 18.17 16.90
N VAL A 875 37.64 17.72 18.12
CA VAL A 875 37.01 16.56 18.76
C VAL A 875 36.27 16.99 20.00
N ALA A 876 34.97 16.73 20.03
CA ALA A 876 34.10 16.86 21.18
C ALA A 876 33.86 15.50 21.83
N HIS A 877 34.38 15.26 23.00
CA HIS A 877 34.27 14.01 23.73
C HIS A 877 33.14 14.07 24.74
N PHE A 878 32.24 13.09 24.65
CA PHE A 878 31.05 13.03 25.49
C PHE A 878 31.15 11.86 26.49
N GLU A 879 30.87 12.18 27.76
CA GLU A 879 30.76 11.19 28.84
C GLU A 879 29.46 11.43 29.62
N ASN A 880 28.66 10.36 29.79
CA ASN A 880 27.40 10.40 30.56
C ASN A 880 26.47 11.59 30.22
N GLY A 881 26.32 11.87 28.95
CA GLY A 881 25.43 12.93 28.46
C GLY A 881 25.98 14.36 28.56
N ARG A 882 27.26 14.52 28.96
CA ARG A 882 27.88 15.85 29.08
C ARG A 882 29.09 15.94 28.17
N LEU A 883 29.39 17.14 27.73
CA LEU A 883 30.62 17.46 27.01
C LEU A 883 31.75 17.47 27.99
N ALA A 884 32.61 16.44 27.96
CA ALA A 884 33.73 16.26 28.86
C ALA A 884 34.96 17.02 28.38
N ARG A 885 35.23 16.99 27.07
CA ARG A 885 36.36 17.68 26.43
C ARG A 885 35.94 18.22 25.08
N ASP A 886 36.54 19.36 24.68
CA ASP A 886 36.32 19.97 23.37
C ASP A 886 37.68 20.59 22.94
N GLU A 887 38.41 19.85 22.13
CA GLU A 887 39.81 20.15 21.85
C GLU A 887 40.08 20.15 20.34
N PRO A 888 40.87 21.12 19.83
CA PRO A 888 41.34 21.07 18.44
C PRO A 888 42.29 19.89 18.25
N VAL A 889 42.22 19.26 17.07
CA VAL A 889 43.14 18.18 16.71
C VAL A 889 44.44 18.81 16.20
N GLU A 890 45.58 18.52 16.88
CA GLU A 890 46.92 18.98 16.44
C GLU A 890 47.25 18.40 15.06
N THR A 891 47.39 19.28 14.09
CA THR A 891 47.57 18.94 12.67
C THR A 891 49.03 18.57 12.36
N HIS A 892 49.31 17.31 12.12
CA HIS A 892 50.47 16.93 11.33
C HIS A 892 50.01 16.65 9.88
N ALA A 893 50.42 17.53 8.94
CA ALA A 893 50.36 17.39 7.49
C ALA A 893 48.97 17.16 6.86
N ARG A 894 48.16 18.24 6.64
CA ARG A 894 46.76 18.12 6.10
C ARG A 894 46.56 18.36 4.60
N ASP A 895 47.43 19.14 3.95
CA ASP A 895 47.16 19.56 2.54
C ASP A 895 47.75 18.63 1.47
N SER A 896 48.68 17.72 1.82
CA SER A 896 49.24 16.76 0.86
C SER A 896 48.45 15.45 0.77
N ASP A 897 47.84 15.00 1.88
CA ASP A 897 47.23 13.67 1.97
C ASP A 897 45.83 13.61 1.27
N TYR A 898 45.14 14.74 1.17
CA TYR A 898 43.81 14.78 0.49
C TYR A 898 43.93 14.66 -1.04
N LYS A 899 45.03 15.08 -1.65
CA LYS A 899 45.24 14.97 -3.12
C LYS A 899 45.70 13.58 -3.54
N GLU A 900 46.42 12.86 -2.69
CA GLU A 900 46.81 11.47 -2.96
C GLU A 900 45.67 10.47 -2.79
N LEU A 901 44.66 10.81 -1.96
CA LEU A 901 43.47 9.96 -1.74
C LEU A 901 42.39 10.10 -2.81
N ALA A 902 42.45 11.16 -3.62
CA ALA A 902 41.52 11.39 -4.72
C ALA A 902 41.96 10.76 -6.06
N SER A 903 43.20 10.29 -6.16
CA SER A 903 43.73 9.53 -7.30
C SER A 903 43.63 8.03 -7.07
#